data_c24c96eff338202edd237f50de3ce92c
#
_entry.id   c24c96eff338202edd237f50de3ce92c
#
_cell.length_a   1.000
_cell.length_b   1.000
_cell.length_c   1.000
_cell.angle_alpha   90.00
_cell.angle_beta   90.00
_cell.angle_gamma   90.00
#
_symmetry.space_group_name_H-M   'P 1'
#
loop_
_entity.id
_entity.type
_entity.pdbx_description
1 polymer ?
#
loop_
_entity_poly.entity_id
_entity_poly.type
_entity_poly.pdbx_seq_one_letter_code
_entity_poly.pdbx_strand_id
1 'polypeptide(L)'
;MRFSSLAFLLFFVSLCAVHGQSDPLVTADSLAQQAWVDATYDAMSLEERIGQLFMVSIASEQQKTATDGIQTLIEEHKIGGVIFSRGGPVRQAKLSNSYQAASKTPLLIGMDAEWGLAMRLDSTYAFPWNMTLGAIRDTAVLKKVGHQIGKHAKRLGVHINFAPDIDININPKNPIIGNRSFGEDRQNVAQKGIALMKGMESAGILTSGKHFPGHGDTAVDSHNALPVIDFARERLDSIELFPYRELIKEGLSSVMVAHLNVPSLEQGEQRPSSLSKPIISGLLKQEMGFKGLVFTDALNMRGVSEFATDGEVALQAFLAGNDMLLMPKDVQQAKIALLEAFENRTISENQLSASVKKILRAKYKVGLHRYSPVKLARLYEDLNSLENDLVYEEAIENALTVVKNNFTLLPIKKLENKKIAYVKFGDSDHTPFLRELGKYASVTQIQAKNIALLKSKLSDYNLVIIGHHKSNESPWKSYKLSEDEQFWLQEVARQRSSNVILTLFAKPYALLDVSSFENIDGVVVAYQNSALAQRKAAQMIFGAFPARGALPVTANPQFPVNTSVPLDSLSRLGYSFPERVGMSSKKLKLVDTLVQNGLDSLMYPGAQVLIARKGKVIYNKGFGKPTYDSETNIGSDHIYDLASLTKILATLPMIMRMEEEGKIALNTTFKELVPAYAASELKDVTVLKALSHYGRLPAWIAFYVDTLDKRRKPSSEFYRSSPSDGFSIKVTDQLYLSNAYQDSIYNRIGRQDLKSNRYRYSDVAYYVFKKYVEEIYKTRLDKLTEDYLYKRLGAVKTAYNPLEKFSRDRIVPSEVDTYFRYQTVQGYVHDMGAAMQGGVGGHAGLFSNANDVAKIMQMYLQDGFYGGERFFDGRTIKKFNTCYFCHKNVRRGVGFDKPQLEEKGPTCGCVSRKSFGHSGFTGTYTWADPEAEIIYVFLSNRTFPSATNTLLVKSGLRTRIQRAIYDAIIN
;
A
#
# COMPACT_ATOMS: atom_id res chain seq x y z
N MET A 1 -76.54 15.40 31.80
CA MET A 1 -75.82 14.42 30.96
C MET A 1 -74.43 14.27 31.54
N ARG A 2 -74.19 13.15 32.21
CA ARG A 2 -72.89 12.83 32.86
C ARG A 2 -72.05 12.00 31.89
N PHE A 3 -70.80 12.44 31.62
CA PHE A 3 -69.82 11.61 30.97
C PHE A 3 -68.81 11.16 32.03
N SER A 4 -68.73 9.86 32.23
CA SER A 4 -67.75 9.22 33.12
C SER A 4 -66.39 9.05 32.34
N SER A 5 -65.30 9.59 32.91
CA SER A 5 -63.94 9.35 32.41
C SER A 5 -63.40 8.08 33.03
N LEU A 6 -63.11 7.07 32.19
CA LEU A 6 -62.40 5.85 32.58
C LEU A 6 -60.87 6.07 32.31
N ALA A 7 -60.14 6.21 33.40
CA ALA A 7 -58.66 6.30 33.30
C ALA A 7 -58.08 4.88 33.16
N PHE A 8 -57.46 4.59 32.01
CA PHE A 8 -56.68 3.38 31.81
C PHE A 8 -55.26 3.62 32.31
N LEU A 9 -54.92 2.98 33.40
CA LEU A 9 -53.56 2.98 33.97
C LEU A 9 -52.75 1.93 33.23
N LEU A 10 -51.94 2.33 32.23
CA LEU A 10 -50.95 1.49 31.57
C LEU A 10 -49.71 1.38 32.46
N PHE A 11 -49.57 0.24 33.11
CA PHE A 11 -48.35 -0.15 33.80
C PHE A 11 -47.29 -0.53 32.75
N PHE A 12 -46.38 0.36 32.44
CA PHE A 12 -45.17 0.03 31.70
C PHE A 12 -44.24 -0.77 32.62
N VAL A 13 -44.28 -2.09 32.55
CA VAL A 13 -43.23 -2.94 33.10
C VAL A 13 -42.03 -2.82 32.15
N SER A 14 -41.09 -1.94 32.51
CA SER A 14 -39.77 -1.91 31.88
C SER A 14 -39.09 -3.24 32.21
N LEU A 15 -39.15 -4.21 31.31
CA LEU A 15 -38.26 -5.38 31.35
C LEU A 15 -36.84 -4.83 31.07
N CYS A 16 -36.12 -4.48 32.14
CA CYS A 16 -34.66 -4.48 32.08
C CYS A 16 -34.26 -5.92 31.77
N ALA A 17 -34.01 -6.23 30.47
CA ALA A 17 -33.30 -7.43 30.09
C ALA A 17 -31.91 -7.32 30.73
N VAL A 18 -31.76 -7.91 31.90
CA VAL A 18 -30.46 -8.23 32.47
C VAL A 18 -29.83 -9.17 31.44
N HIS A 19 -29.03 -8.65 30.52
CA HIS A 19 -28.16 -9.46 29.70
C HIS A 19 -27.18 -10.13 30.64
N GLY A 20 -27.57 -11.27 31.18
CA GLY A 20 -26.65 -12.15 31.89
C GLY A 20 -25.54 -12.50 30.95
N GLN A 21 -24.30 -12.17 31.34
CA GLN A 21 -23.09 -12.44 30.58
C GLN A 21 -23.10 -13.91 30.15
N SER A 22 -23.22 -14.17 28.86
CA SER A 22 -23.17 -15.53 28.30
C SER A 22 -21.81 -16.14 28.52
N ASP A 23 -21.75 -17.41 28.88
CA ASP A 23 -20.45 -18.13 28.96
C ASP A 23 -19.84 -18.17 27.56
N PRO A 24 -18.64 -17.55 27.37
CA PRO A 24 -18.02 -17.44 26.04
C PRO A 24 -17.56 -18.79 25.48
N LEU A 25 -17.54 -19.84 26.26
CA LEU A 25 -17.12 -21.19 25.82
C LEU A 25 -18.32 -22.07 25.41
N VAL A 26 -19.53 -21.67 25.70
CA VAL A 26 -20.75 -22.40 25.30
C VAL A 26 -21.01 -22.20 23.79
N THR A 27 -21.34 -23.32 23.11
CA THR A 27 -21.65 -23.33 21.67
C THR A 27 -23.19 -23.33 21.45
N ALA A 28 -23.63 -23.07 20.23
CA ALA A 28 -25.03 -23.09 19.89
C ALA A 28 -25.69 -24.49 20.09
N ASP A 29 -24.90 -25.56 19.94
CA ASP A 29 -25.27 -26.96 20.20
C ASP A 29 -24.89 -27.37 21.64
N SER A 30 -25.25 -26.58 22.63
CA SER A 30 -24.85 -26.70 24.02
C SER A 30 -25.13 -28.05 24.66
N LEU A 31 -26.24 -28.73 24.29
CA LEU A 31 -26.54 -30.05 24.78
C LEU A 31 -25.55 -31.10 24.28
N ALA A 32 -25.17 -31.06 23.00
CA ALA A 32 -24.17 -31.97 22.44
C ALA A 32 -22.79 -31.67 23.03
N GLN A 33 -22.46 -30.39 23.23
CA GLN A 33 -21.24 -29.98 23.89
C GLN A 33 -21.15 -30.51 25.33
N GLN A 34 -22.24 -30.36 26.11
CA GLN A 34 -22.28 -30.80 27.49
C GLN A 34 -22.16 -32.35 27.55
N ALA A 35 -22.90 -33.08 26.71
CA ALA A 35 -22.83 -34.55 26.63
C ALA A 35 -21.42 -35.04 26.32
N TRP A 36 -20.71 -34.40 25.36
CA TRP A 36 -19.33 -34.75 25.03
C TRP A 36 -18.37 -34.44 26.18
N VAL A 37 -18.54 -33.28 26.85
CA VAL A 37 -17.74 -32.88 27.99
C VAL A 37 -17.87 -33.82 29.16
N ASP A 38 -19.09 -34.20 29.51
CA ASP A 38 -19.37 -35.11 30.64
C ASP A 38 -18.82 -36.52 30.34
N ALA A 39 -19.15 -37.06 29.17
CA ALA A 39 -18.63 -38.37 28.77
C ALA A 39 -17.12 -38.44 28.73
N THR A 40 -16.45 -37.35 28.26
CA THR A 40 -14.99 -37.29 28.23
C THR A 40 -14.40 -37.19 29.64
N TYR A 41 -14.99 -36.38 30.51
CA TYR A 41 -14.55 -36.18 31.88
C TYR A 41 -14.69 -37.47 32.68
N ASP A 42 -15.84 -38.16 32.60
CA ASP A 42 -16.12 -39.36 33.34
C ASP A 42 -15.24 -40.55 32.93
N ALA A 43 -14.74 -40.55 31.67
CA ALA A 43 -13.80 -41.55 31.16
C ALA A 43 -12.33 -41.29 31.58
N MET A 44 -12.02 -40.18 32.26
CA MET A 44 -10.67 -39.81 32.70
C MET A 44 -10.37 -40.35 34.11
N SER A 45 -9.14 -40.87 34.29
CA SER A 45 -8.59 -41.07 35.61
C SER A 45 -8.26 -39.73 36.30
N LEU A 46 -7.96 -39.76 37.60
CA LEU A 46 -7.55 -38.55 38.33
C LEU A 46 -6.28 -37.94 37.71
N GLU A 47 -5.29 -38.78 37.37
CA GLU A 47 -4.04 -38.37 36.75
C GLU A 47 -4.25 -37.75 35.37
N GLU A 48 -5.22 -38.27 34.61
CA GLU A 48 -5.63 -37.69 33.30
C GLU A 48 -6.31 -36.34 33.48
N ARG A 49 -7.19 -36.18 34.49
CA ARG A 49 -7.86 -34.90 34.81
C ARG A 49 -6.82 -33.84 35.21
N ILE A 50 -5.88 -34.15 36.07
CA ILE A 50 -4.81 -33.24 36.50
C ILE A 50 -3.88 -32.92 35.32
N GLY A 51 -3.57 -33.90 34.47
CA GLY A 51 -2.79 -33.67 33.25
C GLY A 51 -3.36 -32.61 32.32
N GLN A 52 -4.72 -32.52 32.23
CA GLN A 52 -5.39 -31.52 31.37
C GLN A 52 -5.11 -30.06 31.77
N LEU A 53 -4.66 -29.82 33.00
CA LEU A 53 -4.31 -28.50 33.52
C LEU A 53 -3.02 -27.92 32.91
N PHE A 54 -2.16 -28.73 32.30
CA PHE A 54 -0.85 -28.31 31.81
C PHE A 54 -0.81 -27.99 30.32
N MET A 55 -0.18 -26.88 29.97
CA MET A 55 0.21 -26.54 28.60
C MET A 55 1.71 -26.26 28.53
N VAL A 56 2.43 -27.05 27.73
CA VAL A 56 3.89 -27.01 27.63
C VAL A 56 4.39 -26.40 26.34
N SER A 57 5.60 -25.81 26.36
CA SER A 57 6.17 -25.12 25.18
C SER A 57 7.11 -25.99 24.37
N ILE A 58 7.08 -25.81 23.05
CA ILE A 58 8.02 -26.42 22.11
C ILE A 58 8.34 -25.43 20.97
N ALA A 59 9.59 -25.45 20.50
CA ALA A 59 9.96 -24.88 19.22
C ALA A 59 10.00 -25.96 18.13
N SER A 60 9.38 -25.74 17.01
CA SER A 60 9.29 -26.73 15.92
C SER A 60 10.63 -26.99 15.20
N GLU A 61 11.67 -26.22 15.52
CA GLU A 61 13.04 -26.35 15.01
C GLU A 61 13.97 -27.12 15.98
N GLN A 62 13.49 -27.53 17.16
CA GLN A 62 14.29 -28.24 18.15
C GLN A 62 14.70 -29.63 17.68
N GLN A 63 15.76 -30.15 18.33
CA GLN A 63 16.26 -31.49 18.08
C GLN A 63 15.20 -32.54 18.44
N LYS A 64 15.36 -33.73 17.87
CA LYS A 64 14.43 -34.86 18.07
C LYS A 64 14.23 -35.22 19.54
N THR A 65 15.27 -35.14 20.35
CA THR A 65 15.21 -35.41 21.81
C THR A 65 14.20 -34.51 22.54
N ALA A 66 14.13 -33.22 22.18
CA ALA A 66 13.16 -32.31 22.78
C ALA A 66 11.73 -32.59 22.30
N THR A 67 11.55 -32.90 21.00
CA THR A 67 10.24 -33.28 20.46
C THR A 67 9.73 -34.61 21.01
N ASP A 68 10.60 -35.58 21.22
CA ASP A 68 10.30 -36.87 21.86
C ASP A 68 9.96 -36.68 23.36
N GLY A 69 10.63 -35.75 24.06
CA GLY A 69 10.27 -35.35 25.42
C GLY A 69 8.83 -34.81 25.54
N ILE A 70 8.36 -34.01 24.59
CA ILE A 70 6.94 -33.56 24.56
C ILE A 70 6.01 -34.76 24.33
N GLN A 71 6.38 -35.68 23.46
CA GLN A 71 5.60 -36.91 23.25
C GLN A 71 5.45 -37.72 24.53
N THR A 72 6.55 -37.88 25.33
CA THR A 72 6.51 -38.51 26.63
C THR A 72 5.53 -37.82 27.59
N LEU A 73 5.56 -36.45 27.63
CA LEU A 73 4.60 -35.70 28.47
C LEU A 73 3.14 -35.92 28.03
N ILE A 74 2.89 -36.11 26.75
CA ILE A 74 1.55 -36.41 26.22
C ILE A 74 1.13 -37.83 26.62
N GLU A 75 2.01 -38.80 26.45
CA GLU A 75 1.71 -40.23 26.66
C GLU A 75 1.65 -40.62 28.13
N GLU A 76 2.56 -40.10 29.00
CA GLU A 76 2.66 -40.46 30.42
C GLU A 76 1.93 -39.47 31.33
N HIS A 77 2.06 -38.15 31.07
CA HIS A 77 1.45 -37.13 31.94
C HIS A 77 0.09 -36.64 31.47
N LYS A 78 -0.35 -37.00 30.24
CA LYS A 78 -1.65 -36.68 29.66
C LYS A 78 -1.97 -35.17 29.61
N ILE A 79 -0.95 -34.36 29.26
CA ILE A 79 -1.04 -32.92 29.26
C ILE A 79 -2.20 -32.41 28.40
N GLY A 80 -2.77 -31.25 28.76
CA GLY A 80 -3.97 -30.68 28.13
C GLY A 80 -3.69 -29.89 26.87
N GLY A 81 -2.48 -29.37 26.68
CA GLY A 81 -2.11 -28.53 25.54
C GLY A 81 -0.63 -28.38 25.29
N VAL A 82 -0.32 -27.83 24.13
CA VAL A 82 1.04 -27.46 23.69
C VAL A 82 1.01 -26.05 23.10
N ILE A 83 1.99 -25.20 23.45
CA ILE A 83 2.22 -23.90 22.84
C ILE A 83 3.48 -23.94 21.97
N PHE A 84 3.36 -23.52 20.70
CA PHE A 84 4.50 -23.39 19.81
C PHE A 84 5.12 -22.00 19.93
N SER A 85 6.41 -21.97 20.30
CA SER A 85 7.15 -20.75 20.61
C SER A 85 7.98 -20.22 19.43
N ARG A 86 8.46 -21.09 18.52
CA ARG A 86 9.34 -20.74 17.41
C ARG A 86 9.41 -21.83 16.34
N GLY A 87 9.84 -21.48 15.12
CA GLY A 87 10.18 -22.41 14.04
C GLY A 87 9.50 -22.10 12.70
N GLY A 88 9.01 -23.13 12.00
CA GLY A 88 8.40 -23.00 10.68
C GLY A 88 7.04 -23.71 10.55
N PRO A 89 6.15 -23.23 9.67
CA PRO A 89 4.75 -23.69 9.64
C PRO A 89 4.61 -25.18 9.25
N VAL A 90 5.40 -25.69 8.32
CA VAL A 90 5.34 -27.08 7.89
C VAL A 90 5.86 -28.01 8.99
N ARG A 91 6.94 -27.62 9.67
CA ARG A 91 7.48 -28.39 10.81
C ARG A 91 6.48 -28.45 11.95
N GLN A 92 5.88 -27.31 12.30
CA GLN A 92 4.83 -27.23 13.32
C GLN A 92 3.62 -28.12 12.96
N ALA A 93 3.11 -28.03 11.73
CA ALA A 93 1.97 -28.83 11.30
C ALA A 93 2.21 -30.34 11.42
N LYS A 94 3.43 -30.80 11.06
CA LYS A 94 3.83 -32.21 11.24
C LYS A 94 3.87 -32.61 12.72
N LEU A 95 4.47 -31.79 13.58
CA LEU A 95 4.51 -32.05 15.01
C LEU A 95 3.12 -32.02 15.64
N SER A 96 2.28 -31.03 15.32
CA SER A 96 0.91 -30.97 15.80
C SER A 96 0.13 -32.24 15.43
N ASN A 97 0.26 -32.72 14.19
CA ASN A 97 -0.42 -33.95 13.75
C ASN A 97 0.08 -35.17 14.52
N SER A 98 1.41 -35.27 14.77
CA SER A 98 2.01 -36.38 15.55
C SER A 98 1.55 -36.38 17.01
N TYR A 99 1.56 -35.20 17.65
CA TYR A 99 1.16 -35.03 19.04
C TYR A 99 -0.34 -35.30 19.26
N GLN A 100 -1.16 -34.85 18.34
CA GLN A 100 -2.61 -35.13 18.37
C GLN A 100 -2.89 -36.64 18.20
N ALA A 101 -2.12 -37.31 17.34
CA ALA A 101 -2.27 -38.78 17.17
C ALA A 101 -1.83 -39.60 18.42
N ALA A 102 -0.84 -39.11 19.18
CA ALA A 102 -0.37 -39.70 20.42
C ALA A 102 -1.28 -39.41 21.63
N SER A 103 -2.13 -38.38 21.53
CA SER A 103 -2.93 -37.91 22.65
C SER A 103 -4.28 -38.65 22.73
N LYS A 104 -4.63 -39.20 23.89
CA LYS A 104 -5.95 -39.82 24.17
C LYS A 104 -7.07 -38.76 24.14
N THR A 105 -6.84 -37.61 24.78
CA THR A 105 -7.71 -36.46 24.76
C THR A 105 -7.11 -35.35 23.87
N PRO A 106 -7.77 -34.85 22.81
CA PRO A 106 -7.15 -33.93 21.90
C PRO A 106 -6.52 -32.72 22.59
N LEU A 107 -5.32 -32.34 22.15
CA LEU A 107 -4.53 -31.24 22.73
C LEU A 107 -5.07 -29.87 22.29
N LEU A 108 -5.13 -28.91 23.20
CA LEU A 108 -5.33 -27.52 22.87
C LEU A 108 -3.98 -26.93 22.39
N ILE A 109 -3.88 -26.56 21.11
CA ILE A 109 -2.66 -25.95 20.56
C ILE A 109 -2.76 -24.43 20.68
N GLY A 110 -1.79 -23.82 21.37
CA GLY A 110 -1.68 -22.39 21.60
C GLY A 110 -0.51 -21.75 20.83
N MET A 111 -0.57 -20.44 20.66
CA MET A 111 0.50 -19.62 20.12
C MET A 111 0.32 -18.15 20.53
N ASP A 112 1.44 -17.44 20.76
CA ASP A 112 1.47 -15.98 20.73
C ASP A 112 1.61 -15.53 19.27
N ALA A 113 0.57 -14.97 18.70
CA ALA A 113 0.53 -14.48 17.32
C ALA A 113 -0.16 -13.12 17.24
N GLU A 114 0.35 -12.14 18.02
CA GLU A 114 -0.25 -10.80 18.18
C GLU A 114 -0.36 -10.04 16.85
N TRP A 115 0.68 -10.16 16.00
CA TRP A 115 0.68 -9.63 14.63
C TRP A 115 0.72 -10.74 13.58
N GLY A 116 0.10 -11.88 13.89
CA GLY A 116 0.08 -13.08 13.05
C GLY A 116 1.18 -14.09 13.37
N LEU A 117 1.17 -15.19 12.64
CA LEU A 117 2.09 -16.31 12.88
C LEU A 117 3.58 -15.91 12.78
N ALA A 118 3.90 -14.86 12.02
CA ALA A 118 5.26 -14.33 11.88
C ALA A 118 5.89 -13.83 13.20
N MET A 119 5.10 -13.65 14.25
CA MET A 119 5.66 -13.42 15.60
C MET A 119 6.52 -14.60 16.07
N ARG A 120 6.20 -15.81 15.64
CA ARG A 120 6.81 -17.05 16.08
C ARG A 120 7.41 -17.91 14.97
N LEU A 121 6.89 -17.80 13.76
CA LEU A 121 7.24 -18.70 12.65
C LEU A 121 7.87 -17.97 11.50
N ASP A 122 8.95 -18.54 10.97
CA ASP A 122 9.52 -18.11 9.71
C ASP A 122 8.52 -18.29 8.54
N SER A 123 8.77 -17.61 7.43
CA SER A 123 8.06 -17.82 6.16
C SER A 123 6.54 -17.66 6.24
N THR A 124 6.03 -16.90 7.20
CA THR A 124 4.62 -16.58 7.38
C THR A 124 4.39 -15.07 7.33
N TYR A 125 3.15 -14.65 7.12
CA TYR A 125 2.79 -13.25 6.94
C TYR A 125 2.76 -12.47 8.27
N ALA A 126 3.41 -11.30 8.30
CA ALA A 126 3.38 -10.36 9.42
C ALA A 126 2.36 -9.26 9.16
N PHE A 127 1.37 -9.11 10.03
CA PHE A 127 0.44 -7.97 10.03
C PHE A 127 1.02 -6.79 10.82
N PRO A 128 0.41 -5.58 10.74
CA PRO A 128 0.89 -4.43 11.50
C PRO A 128 0.86 -4.68 13.02
N TRP A 129 1.81 -4.09 13.73
CA TRP A 129 1.82 -4.11 15.20
C TRP A 129 0.65 -3.33 15.79
N ASN A 130 0.26 -3.65 17.02
CA ASN A 130 -0.90 -3.03 17.67
C ASN A 130 -0.78 -1.51 17.77
N MET A 131 0.41 -0.95 17.98
CA MET A 131 0.62 0.51 17.97
C MET A 131 0.22 1.15 16.64
N THR A 132 0.50 0.48 15.51
CA THR A 132 0.04 0.91 14.18
C THR A 132 -1.48 0.78 14.04
N LEU A 133 -2.03 -0.34 14.50
CA LEU A 133 -3.48 -0.60 14.48
C LEU A 133 -4.25 0.37 15.40
N GLY A 134 -3.63 0.78 16.51
CA GLY A 134 -4.18 1.76 17.44
C GLY A 134 -4.44 3.14 16.83
N ALA A 135 -3.70 3.49 15.79
CA ALA A 135 -3.87 4.75 15.05
C ALA A 135 -5.10 4.75 14.13
N ILE A 136 -5.65 3.59 13.80
CA ILE A 136 -6.79 3.44 12.87
C ILE A 136 -8.09 3.82 13.59
N ARG A 137 -8.89 4.70 12.99
CA ARG A 137 -10.19 5.11 13.57
C ARG A 137 -11.30 4.09 13.30
N ASP A 138 -11.31 3.49 12.11
CA ASP A 138 -12.32 2.51 11.71
C ASP A 138 -11.97 1.10 12.21
N THR A 139 -12.69 0.64 13.24
CA THR A 139 -12.50 -0.68 13.85
C THR A 139 -12.83 -1.84 12.91
N ALA A 140 -13.60 -1.61 11.83
CA ALA A 140 -13.88 -2.66 10.84
C ALA A 140 -12.60 -3.14 10.15
N VAL A 141 -11.60 -2.28 9.99
CA VAL A 141 -10.29 -2.63 9.45
C VAL A 141 -9.56 -3.62 10.39
N LEU A 142 -9.58 -3.36 11.69
CA LEU A 142 -8.96 -4.25 12.68
C LEU A 142 -9.66 -5.62 12.74
N LYS A 143 -10.99 -5.64 12.58
CA LYS A 143 -11.73 -6.90 12.50
C LYS A 143 -11.29 -7.75 11.30
N LYS A 144 -11.00 -7.13 10.14
CA LYS A 144 -10.45 -7.83 8.98
C LYS A 144 -9.04 -8.38 9.27
N VAL A 145 -8.16 -7.58 9.91
CA VAL A 145 -6.82 -8.04 10.34
C VAL A 145 -6.94 -9.22 11.27
N GLY A 146 -7.77 -9.12 12.32
CA GLY A 146 -8.03 -10.22 13.25
C GLY A 146 -8.54 -11.48 12.56
N HIS A 147 -9.46 -11.34 11.60
CA HIS A 147 -9.99 -12.47 10.83
C HIS A 147 -8.88 -13.20 10.05
N GLN A 148 -7.97 -12.46 9.40
CA GLN A 148 -6.83 -13.10 8.69
C GLN A 148 -5.86 -13.80 9.65
N ILE A 149 -5.54 -13.16 10.79
CA ILE A 149 -4.72 -13.81 11.83
C ILE A 149 -5.38 -15.10 12.30
N GLY A 150 -6.68 -15.06 12.62
CA GLY A 150 -7.46 -16.22 13.04
C GLY A 150 -7.53 -17.32 11.97
N LYS A 151 -7.73 -16.96 10.71
CA LYS A 151 -7.72 -17.86 9.55
C LYS A 151 -6.38 -18.58 9.39
N HIS A 152 -5.26 -17.87 9.55
CA HIS A 152 -3.94 -18.46 9.52
C HIS A 152 -3.71 -19.41 10.70
N ALA A 153 -4.08 -18.99 11.90
CA ALA A 153 -4.00 -19.83 13.10
C ALA A 153 -4.81 -21.12 12.91
N LYS A 154 -6.09 -21.02 12.50
CA LYS A 154 -6.96 -22.17 12.24
C LYS A 154 -6.39 -23.08 11.15
N ARG A 155 -5.85 -22.51 10.05
CA ARG A 155 -5.25 -23.26 8.94
C ARG A 155 -4.02 -24.08 9.38
N LEU A 156 -3.27 -23.58 10.38
CA LEU A 156 -2.11 -24.26 10.95
C LEU A 156 -2.46 -25.21 12.11
N GLY A 157 -3.73 -25.30 12.50
CA GLY A 157 -4.16 -26.14 13.63
C GLY A 157 -3.92 -25.50 14.99
N VAL A 158 -3.76 -24.19 15.06
CA VAL A 158 -3.72 -23.42 16.31
C VAL A 158 -5.16 -23.15 16.75
N HIS A 159 -5.48 -23.48 18.00
CA HIS A 159 -6.83 -23.43 18.57
C HIS A 159 -7.06 -22.19 19.43
N ILE A 160 -5.99 -21.66 20.06
CA ILE A 160 -6.00 -20.45 20.86
C ILE A 160 -4.82 -19.54 20.49
N ASN A 161 -5.12 -18.25 20.23
CA ASN A 161 -4.10 -17.22 20.11
C ASN A 161 -4.05 -16.41 21.41
N PHE A 162 -2.89 -16.33 22.04
CA PHE A 162 -2.64 -15.49 23.21
C PHE A 162 -2.50 -14.03 22.77
N ALA A 163 -3.60 -13.49 22.28
CA ALA A 163 -3.84 -12.11 21.80
C ALA A 163 -5.35 -11.83 21.89
N PRO A 164 -5.75 -10.54 21.98
CA PRO A 164 -4.95 -9.33 21.90
C PRO A 164 -4.20 -8.96 23.18
N ASP A 165 -3.05 -8.27 23.03
CA ASP A 165 -2.46 -7.48 24.11
C ASP A 165 -3.35 -6.25 24.30
N ILE A 166 -3.92 -6.08 25.49
CA ILE A 166 -4.82 -5.00 25.86
C ILE A 166 -4.28 -4.15 27.01
N ASP A 167 -2.99 -4.23 27.24
CA ASP A 167 -2.28 -3.37 28.18
C ASP A 167 -2.29 -1.92 27.68
N ILE A 168 -2.56 -0.98 28.57
CA ILE A 168 -2.59 0.45 28.26
C ILE A 168 -1.19 1.04 28.45
N ASN A 169 -0.50 1.37 27.35
CA ASN A 169 0.90 1.81 27.39
C ASN A 169 1.04 3.28 27.73
N ILE A 170 0.87 3.64 29.00
CA ILE A 170 1.04 5.01 29.50
C ILE A 170 2.51 5.39 29.62
N ASN A 171 3.36 4.43 30.00
CA ASN A 171 4.78 4.65 30.17
C ASN A 171 5.57 4.48 28.86
N PRO A 172 6.12 5.57 28.25
CA PRO A 172 6.94 5.46 27.03
C PRO A 172 8.20 4.62 27.18
N LYS A 173 8.68 4.45 28.45
CA LYS A 173 9.87 3.67 28.79
C LYS A 173 9.57 2.20 29.03
N ASN A 174 8.31 1.76 28.96
CA ASN A 174 7.96 0.36 29.12
C ASN A 174 8.74 -0.51 28.13
N PRO A 175 9.57 -1.45 28.60
CA PRO A 175 10.46 -2.22 27.72
C PRO A 175 9.74 -3.37 27.02
N ILE A 176 8.57 -3.82 27.50
CA ILE A 176 7.89 -5.03 27.08
C ILE A 176 6.69 -4.74 26.19
N ILE A 177 5.83 -3.80 26.58
CA ILE A 177 4.56 -3.52 25.90
C ILE A 177 4.79 -2.67 24.67
N GLY A 178 5.05 -1.38 24.79
CA GLY A 178 5.41 -0.50 23.67
C GLY A 178 4.56 -0.72 22.42
N ASN A 179 5.17 -1.21 21.34
CA ASN A 179 4.50 -1.48 20.05
C ASN A 179 3.43 -2.59 20.10
N ARG A 180 3.36 -3.38 21.20
CA ARG A 180 2.35 -4.42 21.36
C ARG A 180 1.00 -3.88 21.83
N SER A 181 0.96 -2.67 22.44
CA SER A 181 -0.26 -1.99 22.88
C SER A 181 -0.92 -1.23 21.73
N PHE A 182 -2.25 -1.07 21.78
CA PHE A 182 -3.02 -0.18 20.91
C PHE A 182 -2.90 1.30 21.31
N GLY A 183 -2.20 1.63 22.38
CA GLY A 183 -1.95 2.99 22.83
C GLY A 183 -2.16 3.23 24.32
N GLU A 184 -2.33 4.51 24.70
CA GLU A 184 -2.49 4.94 26.09
C GLU A 184 -3.94 5.30 26.47
N ASP A 185 -4.84 5.44 25.51
CA ASP A 185 -6.25 5.72 25.75
C ASP A 185 -7.02 4.43 26.00
N ARG A 186 -7.61 4.29 27.20
CA ARG A 186 -8.31 3.07 27.62
C ARG A 186 -9.48 2.68 26.71
N GLN A 187 -10.22 3.67 26.16
CA GLN A 187 -11.34 3.40 25.26
C GLN A 187 -10.85 2.92 23.90
N ASN A 188 -9.79 3.56 23.39
CA ASN A 188 -9.15 3.12 22.16
C ASN A 188 -8.62 1.68 22.28
N VAL A 189 -7.91 1.36 23.37
CA VAL A 189 -7.39 0.00 23.63
C VAL A 189 -8.52 -1.02 23.70
N ALA A 190 -9.61 -0.73 24.46
CA ALA A 190 -10.75 -1.62 24.56
C ALA A 190 -11.43 -1.86 23.20
N GLN A 191 -11.76 -0.80 22.46
CA GLN A 191 -12.42 -0.90 21.16
C GLN A 191 -11.58 -1.67 20.12
N LYS A 192 -10.26 -1.41 20.07
CA LYS A 192 -9.34 -2.10 19.16
C LYS A 192 -9.15 -3.57 19.58
N GLY A 193 -9.02 -3.82 20.88
CA GLY A 193 -8.97 -5.19 21.43
C GLY A 193 -10.21 -6.01 21.08
N ILE A 194 -11.40 -5.44 21.28
CA ILE A 194 -12.68 -6.08 20.89
C ILE A 194 -12.72 -6.38 19.39
N ALA A 195 -12.34 -5.42 18.55
CA ALA A 195 -12.39 -5.61 17.09
C ALA A 195 -11.45 -6.72 16.62
N LEU A 196 -10.21 -6.73 17.13
CA LEU A 196 -9.22 -7.76 16.79
C LEU A 196 -9.65 -9.13 17.32
N MET A 197 -10.11 -9.22 18.59
CA MET A 197 -10.69 -10.41 19.22
C MET A 197 -11.80 -11.01 18.37
N LYS A 198 -12.85 -10.22 18.09
CA LYS A 198 -14.00 -10.67 17.27
C LYS A 198 -13.59 -11.10 15.86
N GLY A 199 -12.60 -10.42 15.28
CA GLY A 199 -12.00 -10.84 14.00
C GLY A 199 -11.42 -12.25 14.09
N MET A 200 -10.54 -12.51 15.03
CA MET A 200 -9.90 -13.80 15.23
C MET A 200 -10.92 -14.91 15.59
N GLU A 201 -11.82 -14.64 16.50
CA GLU A 201 -12.84 -15.62 16.92
C GLU A 201 -13.83 -15.98 15.78
N SER A 202 -14.08 -15.02 14.86
CA SER A 202 -14.91 -15.30 13.67
C SER A 202 -14.29 -16.34 12.73
N ALA A 203 -12.99 -16.61 12.84
CA ALA A 203 -12.31 -17.69 12.12
C ALA A 203 -12.37 -19.04 12.86
N GLY A 204 -12.93 -19.09 14.08
CA GLY A 204 -13.17 -20.31 14.85
C GLY A 204 -11.96 -20.74 15.71
N ILE A 205 -11.22 -19.78 16.26
CA ILE A 205 -10.20 -19.97 17.30
C ILE A 205 -10.60 -19.21 18.57
N LEU A 206 -9.97 -19.52 19.69
CA LEU A 206 -10.09 -18.76 20.92
C LEU A 206 -9.06 -17.63 20.98
N THR A 207 -9.36 -16.60 21.77
CA THR A 207 -8.48 -15.45 22.03
C THR A 207 -8.20 -15.29 23.52
N SER A 208 -7.13 -14.57 23.88
CA SER A 208 -6.77 -14.32 25.25
C SER A 208 -6.38 -12.86 25.47
N GLY A 209 -7.15 -12.13 26.27
CA GLY A 209 -6.76 -10.80 26.72
C GLY A 209 -5.60 -10.88 27.69
N LYS A 210 -4.56 -10.07 27.51
CA LYS A 210 -3.35 -10.08 28.34
C LYS A 210 -2.74 -8.72 28.53
N HIS A 211 -1.99 -8.49 29.59
CA HIS A 211 -1.58 -9.37 30.70
C HIS A 211 -2.28 -8.92 31.99
N PHE A 212 -3.28 -9.67 32.45
CA PHE A 212 -4.12 -9.28 33.58
C PHE A 212 -3.31 -9.23 34.90
N PRO A 213 -3.49 -8.21 35.78
CA PRO A 213 -4.51 -7.12 35.72
C PRO A 213 -4.08 -5.88 34.93
N GLY A 214 -2.94 -5.85 34.24
CA GLY A 214 -2.45 -4.78 33.39
C GLY A 214 -0.95 -4.56 33.57
N HIS A 215 -0.18 -4.60 32.48
CA HIS A 215 1.30 -4.48 32.45
C HIS A 215 1.78 -3.19 31.75
N GLY A 216 0.86 -2.32 31.32
CA GLY A 216 1.18 -1.20 30.42
C GLY A 216 1.95 -0.04 31.04
N ASP A 217 1.92 0.12 32.38
CA ASP A 217 2.59 1.22 33.10
C ASP A 217 3.79 0.73 33.96
N THR A 218 4.39 -0.41 33.61
CA THR A 218 5.59 -0.91 34.29
C THR A 218 6.87 -0.40 33.65
N ALA A 219 7.93 -0.26 34.45
CA ALA A 219 9.28 0.08 34.00
C ALA A 219 10.26 -1.10 34.01
N VAL A 220 9.83 -2.26 34.48
CA VAL A 220 10.63 -3.46 34.67
C VAL A 220 10.06 -4.62 33.85
N ASP A 221 10.96 -5.43 33.28
CA ASP A 221 10.61 -6.60 32.51
C ASP A 221 10.30 -7.79 33.45
N SER A 222 9.08 -8.34 33.37
CA SER A 222 8.62 -9.50 34.15
C SER A 222 9.39 -10.80 33.85
N HIS A 223 10.11 -10.88 32.74
CA HIS A 223 11.01 -12.00 32.47
C HIS A 223 12.26 -12.01 33.40
N ASN A 224 12.63 -10.84 33.91
CA ASN A 224 13.87 -10.66 34.68
C ASN A 224 13.65 -10.46 36.21
N ALA A 225 12.49 -9.91 36.60
CA ALA A 225 12.13 -9.63 37.99
C ALA A 225 10.61 -9.55 38.15
N LEU A 226 10.09 -9.47 39.37
CA LEU A 226 8.68 -9.26 39.66
C LEU A 226 8.35 -7.75 39.62
N PRO A 227 7.67 -7.22 38.57
CA PRO A 227 7.32 -5.82 38.50
C PRO A 227 6.26 -5.46 39.57
N VAL A 228 6.34 -4.26 40.09
CA VAL A 228 5.37 -3.75 41.07
C VAL A 228 4.45 -2.72 40.40
N ILE A 229 3.14 -2.88 40.61
CA ILE A 229 2.07 -1.94 40.23
C ILE A 229 1.54 -1.31 41.52
N ASP A 230 2.15 -0.21 41.90
CA ASP A 230 1.81 0.50 43.16
C ASP A 230 0.80 1.62 42.90
N PHE A 231 -0.40 1.24 42.44
CA PHE A 231 -1.50 2.18 42.23
C PHE A 231 -2.68 1.86 43.13
N ALA A 232 -3.42 2.92 43.52
CA ALA A 232 -4.67 2.77 44.24
C ALA A 232 -5.71 1.98 43.43
N ARG A 233 -6.62 1.30 44.13
CA ARG A 233 -7.65 0.47 43.50
C ARG A 233 -8.47 1.25 42.46
N GLU A 234 -8.84 2.48 42.73
CA GLU A 234 -9.63 3.34 41.84
C GLU A 234 -8.90 3.63 40.53
N ARG A 235 -7.57 3.79 40.61
CA ARG A 235 -6.75 3.98 39.41
C ARG A 235 -6.72 2.69 38.56
N LEU A 236 -6.53 1.53 39.17
CA LEU A 236 -6.57 0.25 38.47
C LEU A 236 -7.92 -0.01 37.81
N ASP A 237 -9.03 0.25 38.54
CA ASP A 237 -10.38 0.11 38.01
C ASP A 237 -10.65 1.02 36.80
N SER A 238 -10.13 2.24 36.87
CA SER A 238 -10.39 3.25 35.83
C SER A 238 -9.54 3.10 34.59
N ILE A 239 -8.37 2.49 34.70
CA ILE A 239 -7.39 2.38 33.60
C ILE A 239 -7.12 0.89 33.27
N GLU A 240 -6.34 0.19 34.08
CA GLU A 240 -5.81 -1.14 33.74
C GLU A 240 -6.92 -2.18 33.53
N LEU A 241 -7.92 -2.17 34.40
CA LEU A 241 -9.04 -3.13 34.35
C LEU A 241 -10.13 -2.74 33.35
N PHE A 242 -10.13 -1.51 32.86
CA PHE A 242 -11.18 -1.03 31.94
C PHE A 242 -11.27 -1.87 30.65
N PRO A 243 -10.19 -2.15 29.90
CA PRO A 243 -10.29 -2.95 28.69
C PRO A 243 -10.80 -4.36 28.98
N TYR A 244 -10.38 -4.98 30.09
CA TYR A 244 -10.87 -6.31 30.48
C TYR A 244 -12.38 -6.33 30.72
N ARG A 245 -12.92 -5.35 31.45
CA ARG A 245 -14.37 -5.24 31.68
C ARG A 245 -15.14 -5.14 30.36
N GLU A 246 -14.64 -4.37 29.42
CA GLU A 246 -15.30 -4.21 28.10
C GLU A 246 -15.18 -5.48 27.24
N LEU A 247 -14.00 -6.12 27.14
CA LEU A 247 -13.82 -7.35 26.38
C LEU A 247 -14.62 -8.53 27.00
N ILE A 248 -14.71 -8.60 28.33
CA ILE A 248 -15.51 -9.62 29.04
C ILE A 248 -17.00 -9.49 28.67
N LYS A 249 -17.55 -8.27 28.65
CA LYS A 249 -18.92 -8.01 28.18
C LYS A 249 -19.16 -8.49 26.76
N GLU A 250 -18.14 -8.40 25.91
CA GLU A 250 -18.17 -8.79 24.50
C GLU A 250 -17.82 -10.27 24.25
N GLY A 251 -17.65 -11.07 25.32
CA GLY A 251 -17.50 -12.53 25.25
C GLY A 251 -16.07 -13.02 25.09
N LEU A 252 -15.07 -12.35 25.67
CA LEU A 252 -13.67 -12.77 25.67
C LEU A 252 -13.52 -14.23 26.11
N SER A 253 -12.87 -15.06 25.31
CA SER A 253 -12.77 -16.52 25.51
C SER A 253 -11.79 -16.90 26.62
N SER A 254 -10.72 -16.16 26.81
CA SER A 254 -9.74 -16.40 27.86
C SER A 254 -9.00 -15.15 28.32
N VAL A 255 -8.39 -15.23 29.49
CA VAL A 255 -7.51 -14.22 30.07
C VAL A 255 -6.20 -14.88 30.47
N MET A 256 -5.06 -14.23 30.16
CA MET A 256 -3.73 -14.60 30.67
C MET A 256 -3.36 -13.67 31.84
N VAL A 257 -3.07 -14.29 32.99
CA VAL A 257 -2.70 -13.57 34.22
C VAL A 257 -1.19 -13.42 34.29
N ALA A 258 -0.72 -12.18 34.35
CA ALA A 258 0.69 -11.82 34.46
C ALA A 258 1.33 -12.24 35.79
N HIS A 259 2.66 -12.12 35.88
CA HIS A 259 3.42 -12.19 37.14
C HIS A 259 3.74 -10.74 37.57
N LEU A 260 2.82 -10.12 38.33
CA LEU A 260 2.92 -8.75 38.83
C LEU A 260 2.64 -8.71 40.33
N ASN A 261 3.38 -7.89 41.07
CA ASN A 261 3.01 -7.55 42.43
C ASN A 261 2.09 -6.32 42.42
N VAL A 262 0.88 -6.46 42.95
CA VAL A 262 -0.15 -5.41 43.01
C VAL A 262 -0.64 -5.25 44.43
N PRO A 263 0.07 -4.45 45.28
CA PRO A 263 -0.21 -4.34 46.72
C PRO A 263 -1.63 -3.90 47.06
N SER A 264 -2.28 -3.10 46.23
CA SER A 264 -3.66 -2.65 46.47
C SER A 264 -4.73 -3.73 46.24
N LEU A 265 -4.37 -4.84 45.53
CA LEU A 265 -5.25 -5.98 45.29
C LEU A 265 -4.88 -7.22 46.14
N GLU A 266 -3.62 -7.33 46.57
CA GLU A 266 -3.11 -8.39 47.40
C GLU A 266 -2.34 -7.79 48.59
N GLN A 267 -2.92 -7.82 49.77
CA GLN A 267 -2.28 -7.27 50.99
C GLN A 267 -1.35 -8.31 51.61
N GLY A 268 -0.16 -7.89 52.03
CA GLY A 268 0.79 -8.71 52.74
C GLY A 268 2.09 -9.02 51.99
N GLU A 269 2.34 -10.26 51.63
CA GLU A 269 3.56 -10.68 50.92
C GLU A 269 3.60 -10.20 49.48
N GLN A 270 4.81 -10.01 48.94
CA GLN A 270 5.02 -9.70 47.53
C GLN A 270 4.69 -10.92 46.65
N ARG A 271 3.40 -11.20 46.47
CA ARG A 271 2.92 -12.37 45.76
C ARG A 271 2.63 -12.04 44.28
N PRO A 272 3.12 -12.85 43.33
CA PRO A 272 2.75 -12.70 41.93
C PRO A 272 1.23 -12.81 41.71
N SER A 273 0.63 -11.94 40.89
CA SER A 273 -0.80 -11.94 40.59
C SER A 273 -1.33 -13.28 40.07
N SER A 274 -0.50 -14.05 39.35
CA SER A 274 -0.83 -15.40 38.90
C SER A 274 -0.97 -16.44 40.04
N LEU A 275 -0.46 -16.15 41.24
CA LEU A 275 -0.60 -16.96 42.44
C LEU A 275 -1.58 -16.39 43.45
N SER A 276 -2.26 -15.28 43.12
CA SER A 276 -3.13 -14.55 44.04
C SER A 276 -4.61 -14.92 43.86
N LYS A 277 -5.16 -15.54 44.91
CA LYS A 277 -6.57 -15.90 44.97
C LYS A 277 -7.49 -14.64 44.99
N PRO A 278 -7.18 -13.56 45.74
CA PRO A 278 -7.93 -12.31 45.64
C PRO A 278 -8.03 -11.72 44.23
N ILE A 279 -6.93 -11.77 43.47
CA ILE A 279 -6.89 -11.22 42.10
C ILE A 279 -7.65 -12.12 41.11
N ILE A 280 -7.44 -13.44 41.13
CA ILE A 280 -8.03 -14.32 40.13
C ILE A 280 -9.46 -14.72 40.51
N SER A 281 -9.64 -15.34 41.70
CA SER A 281 -10.97 -15.79 42.10
C SER A 281 -11.85 -14.63 42.57
N GLY A 282 -11.31 -13.67 43.32
CA GLY A 282 -12.04 -12.53 43.82
C GLY A 282 -12.36 -11.49 42.75
N LEU A 283 -11.33 -10.87 42.20
CA LEU A 283 -11.53 -9.77 41.25
C LEU A 283 -11.98 -10.28 39.85
N LEU A 284 -11.20 -11.13 39.18
CA LEU A 284 -11.50 -11.53 37.79
C LEU A 284 -12.78 -12.37 37.70
N LYS A 285 -12.89 -13.44 38.52
CA LYS A 285 -14.02 -14.39 38.38
C LYS A 285 -15.29 -13.89 39.08
N GLN A 286 -15.20 -13.42 40.32
CA GLN A 286 -16.40 -13.02 41.10
C GLN A 286 -16.83 -11.60 40.78
N GLU A 287 -15.97 -10.59 40.95
CA GLU A 287 -16.34 -9.18 40.77
C GLU A 287 -16.59 -8.83 39.31
N MET A 288 -15.66 -9.19 38.41
CA MET A 288 -15.80 -8.89 36.97
C MET A 288 -16.67 -9.91 36.23
N GLY A 289 -17.04 -11.04 36.86
CA GLY A 289 -17.95 -12.06 36.33
C GLY A 289 -17.36 -12.87 35.16
N PHE A 290 -16.03 -12.97 35.05
CA PHE A 290 -15.40 -13.69 33.95
C PHE A 290 -15.66 -15.20 34.02
N LYS A 291 -16.16 -15.78 32.93
CA LYS A 291 -16.54 -17.21 32.81
C LYS A 291 -15.64 -18.02 31.87
N GLY A 292 -14.79 -17.37 31.08
CA GLY A 292 -13.87 -18.03 30.16
C GLY A 292 -12.69 -18.73 30.83
N LEU A 293 -11.74 -19.24 30.02
CA LEU A 293 -10.51 -19.86 30.51
C LEU A 293 -9.56 -18.85 31.16
N VAL A 294 -8.96 -19.23 32.28
CA VAL A 294 -7.89 -18.46 32.90
C VAL A 294 -6.57 -19.22 32.75
N PHE A 295 -5.60 -18.59 32.09
CA PHE A 295 -4.24 -19.08 31.93
C PHE A 295 -3.29 -18.32 32.88
N THR A 296 -2.29 -18.97 33.40
CA THR A 296 -1.12 -18.25 33.91
C THR A 296 -0.32 -17.69 32.75
N ASP A 297 0.47 -16.64 32.95
CA ASP A 297 1.67 -16.42 32.14
C ASP A 297 2.66 -17.55 32.37
N ALA A 298 3.77 -17.61 31.66
CA ALA A 298 4.71 -18.72 31.68
C ALA A 298 5.34 -18.93 33.06
N LEU A 299 5.02 -20.04 33.73
CA LEU A 299 5.46 -20.32 35.10
C LEU A 299 7.00 -20.56 35.26
N ASN A 300 7.72 -20.70 34.14
CA ASN A 300 9.17 -20.75 34.14
C ASN A 300 9.85 -19.36 34.12
N MET A 301 9.08 -18.25 34.08
CA MET A 301 9.61 -16.88 34.18
C MET A 301 10.15 -16.58 35.58
N ARG A 302 11.25 -15.83 35.69
CA ARG A 302 11.89 -15.50 36.98
C ARG A 302 10.95 -14.81 37.98
N GLY A 303 10.08 -13.96 37.54
CA GLY A 303 9.10 -13.24 38.36
C GLY A 303 8.17 -14.14 39.18
N VAL A 304 8.10 -15.44 38.87
CA VAL A 304 7.30 -16.43 39.60
C VAL A 304 8.08 -17.68 39.99
N SER A 305 9.03 -18.16 39.18
CA SER A 305 9.74 -19.42 39.39
C SER A 305 10.71 -19.38 40.58
N GLU A 306 11.06 -18.20 41.08
CA GLU A 306 11.89 -18.00 42.25
C GLU A 306 11.05 -17.83 43.54
N PHE A 307 9.72 -17.81 43.44
CA PHE A 307 8.81 -17.57 44.57
C PHE A 307 8.72 -18.82 45.49
N ALA A 308 8.67 -20.04 44.90
CA ALA A 308 8.60 -21.29 45.64
C ALA A 308 9.18 -22.45 44.77
N THR A 309 9.07 -23.68 45.25
CA THR A 309 9.43 -24.88 44.42
C THR A 309 8.47 -25.03 43.23
N ASP A 310 8.91 -25.69 42.16
CA ASP A 310 8.12 -25.84 40.94
C ASP A 310 6.75 -26.49 41.18
N GLY A 311 6.68 -27.49 42.05
CA GLY A 311 5.42 -28.13 42.44
C GLY A 311 4.51 -27.17 43.22
N GLU A 312 5.07 -26.41 44.15
CA GLU A 312 4.33 -25.45 44.98
C GLU A 312 3.82 -24.27 44.15
N VAL A 313 4.62 -23.74 43.20
CA VAL A 313 4.18 -22.69 42.26
C VAL A 313 2.98 -23.18 41.47
N ALA A 314 2.99 -24.37 40.92
CA ALA A 314 1.87 -24.94 40.17
C ALA A 314 0.62 -25.13 41.03
N LEU A 315 0.79 -25.62 42.27
CA LEU A 315 -0.30 -25.80 43.23
C LEU A 315 -0.92 -24.46 43.60
N GLN A 316 -0.14 -23.46 43.98
CA GLN A 316 -0.65 -22.13 44.34
C GLN A 316 -1.35 -21.45 43.15
N ALA A 317 -0.80 -21.58 41.96
CA ALA A 317 -1.45 -21.05 40.74
C ALA A 317 -2.84 -21.69 40.53
N PHE A 318 -2.97 -22.99 40.70
CA PHE A 318 -4.28 -23.67 40.58
C PHE A 318 -5.23 -23.29 41.71
N LEU A 319 -4.76 -23.24 42.97
CA LEU A 319 -5.56 -22.82 44.13
C LEU A 319 -6.01 -21.34 44.03
N ALA A 320 -5.23 -20.48 43.37
CA ALA A 320 -5.59 -19.12 43.10
C ALA A 320 -6.78 -19.01 42.12
N GLY A 321 -6.98 -20.04 41.27
CA GLY A 321 -8.10 -20.12 40.35
C GLY A 321 -7.74 -20.14 38.88
N ASN A 322 -6.50 -20.30 38.46
CA ASN A 322 -6.15 -20.55 37.08
C ASN A 322 -6.72 -21.88 36.61
N ASP A 323 -7.17 -21.98 35.37
CA ASP A 323 -7.71 -23.19 34.78
C ASP A 323 -6.62 -24.00 34.03
N MET A 324 -5.66 -23.28 33.38
CA MET A 324 -4.50 -23.89 32.72
C MET A 324 -3.18 -23.23 33.16
N LEU A 325 -2.23 -24.07 33.45
CA LEU A 325 -0.89 -23.74 33.91
C LEU A 325 0.07 -23.76 32.73
N LEU A 326 0.48 -22.56 32.28
CA LEU A 326 1.31 -22.41 31.09
C LEU A 326 2.79 -22.59 31.45
N MET A 327 3.47 -23.50 30.76
CA MET A 327 4.93 -23.69 30.81
C MET A 327 5.47 -23.91 32.25
N PRO A 328 4.92 -24.86 33.05
CA PRO A 328 5.52 -25.17 34.29
C PRO A 328 6.96 -25.65 34.03
N LYS A 329 7.88 -25.33 34.94
CA LYS A 329 9.29 -25.65 34.74
C LYS A 329 9.55 -27.18 34.82
N ASP A 330 8.82 -27.88 35.72
CA ASP A 330 8.79 -29.34 35.82
C ASP A 330 7.36 -29.84 35.94
N VAL A 331 6.86 -30.49 34.86
CA VAL A 331 5.49 -31.04 34.80
C VAL A 331 5.29 -32.19 35.78
N GLN A 332 6.31 -33.01 36.00
CA GLN A 332 6.25 -34.19 36.89
C GLN A 332 6.06 -33.70 38.33
N GLN A 333 6.90 -32.78 38.79
CA GLN A 333 6.81 -32.22 40.14
C GLN A 333 5.48 -31.47 40.36
N ALA A 334 5.05 -30.70 39.35
CA ALA A 334 3.78 -30.00 39.37
C ALA A 334 2.59 -31.00 39.51
N LYS A 335 2.63 -32.11 38.75
CA LYS A 335 1.59 -33.14 38.79
C LYS A 335 1.55 -33.86 40.15
N ILE A 336 2.72 -34.23 40.73
CA ILE A 336 2.80 -34.83 42.07
C ILE A 336 2.17 -33.90 43.11
N ALA A 337 2.54 -32.63 43.16
CA ALA A 337 2.02 -31.67 44.11
C ALA A 337 0.49 -31.51 44.03
N LEU A 338 -0.07 -31.51 42.81
CA LEU A 338 -1.52 -31.41 42.61
C LEU A 338 -2.24 -32.72 43.01
N LEU A 339 -1.66 -33.88 42.76
CA LEU A 339 -2.20 -35.19 43.19
C LEU A 339 -2.26 -35.26 44.72
N GLU A 340 -1.14 -35.00 45.42
CA GLU A 340 -1.07 -34.96 46.86
C GLU A 340 -2.07 -33.99 47.46
N ALA A 341 -2.19 -32.80 46.89
CA ALA A 341 -3.15 -31.77 47.32
C ALA A 341 -4.63 -32.21 47.10
N PHE A 342 -4.89 -33.02 46.10
CA PHE A 342 -6.22 -33.60 45.90
C PHE A 342 -6.49 -34.73 46.93
N GLU A 343 -5.55 -35.64 47.17
CA GLU A 343 -5.65 -36.74 48.13
C GLU A 343 -5.87 -36.21 49.55
N ASN A 344 -5.13 -35.18 49.94
CA ASN A 344 -5.28 -34.56 51.25
C ASN A 344 -6.44 -33.56 51.35
N ARG A 345 -7.27 -33.42 50.27
CA ARG A 345 -8.46 -32.54 50.16
C ARG A 345 -8.16 -31.04 50.17
N THR A 346 -6.95 -30.63 49.96
CA THR A 346 -6.62 -29.20 49.72
C THR A 346 -7.26 -28.72 48.41
N ILE A 347 -7.29 -29.58 47.40
CA ILE A 347 -8.06 -29.41 46.17
C ILE A 347 -9.36 -30.20 46.27
N SER A 348 -10.52 -29.59 46.09
CA SER A 348 -11.82 -30.26 46.03
C SER A 348 -12.11 -30.84 44.66
N GLU A 349 -12.91 -31.94 44.59
CA GLU A 349 -13.42 -32.47 43.31
C GLU A 349 -14.16 -31.41 42.50
N ASN A 350 -14.95 -30.56 43.14
CA ASN A 350 -15.68 -29.47 42.47
C ASN A 350 -14.73 -28.47 41.79
N GLN A 351 -13.61 -28.14 42.44
CA GLN A 351 -12.64 -27.22 41.85
C GLN A 351 -11.94 -27.84 40.65
N LEU A 352 -11.46 -29.09 40.79
CA LEU A 352 -10.81 -29.80 39.69
C LEU A 352 -11.76 -30.00 38.50
N SER A 353 -12.98 -30.50 38.78
CA SER A 353 -13.98 -30.77 37.72
C SER A 353 -14.40 -29.50 37.00
N ALA A 354 -14.59 -28.37 37.70
CA ALA A 354 -14.91 -27.11 37.10
C ALA A 354 -13.87 -26.64 36.08
N SER A 355 -12.58 -26.71 36.43
CA SER A 355 -11.50 -26.32 35.51
C SER A 355 -11.35 -27.30 34.33
N VAL A 356 -11.34 -28.62 34.58
CA VAL A 356 -11.20 -29.62 33.51
C VAL A 356 -12.38 -29.58 32.54
N LYS A 357 -13.63 -29.51 33.05
CA LYS A 357 -14.82 -29.39 32.19
C LYS A 357 -14.81 -28.08 31.39
N LYS A 358 -14.29 -26.98 31.92
CA LYS A 358 -14.10 -25.72 31.19
C LYS A 358 -13.08 -25.87 30.07
N ILE A 359 -11.95 -26.54 30.30
CA ILE A 359 -10.97 -26.88 29.27
C ILE A 359 -11.59 -27.75 28.17
N LEU A 360 -12.39 -28.75 28.53
CA LEU A 360 -13.08 -29.59 27.56
C LEU A 360 -14.12 -28.81 26.74
N ARG A 361 -14.89 -27.88 27.35
CA ARG A 361 -15.76 -26.98 26.59
C ARG A 361 -15.00 -26.15 25.57
N ALA A 362 -13.84 -25.61 25.94
CA ALA A 362 -12.98 -24.88 25.02
C ALA A 362 -12.50 -25.75 23.85
N LYS A 363 -12.07 -27.00 24.14
CA LYS A 363 -11.69 -27.99 23.11
C LYS A 363 -12.86 -28.32 22.18
N TYR A 364 -14.05 -28.49 22.71
CA TYR A 364 -15.26 -28.70 21.89
C TYR A 364 -15.53 -27.49 20.99
N LYS A 365 -15.50 -26.28 21.54
CA LYS A 365 -15.79 -25.04 20.81
C LYS A 365 -14.89 -24.83 19.59
N VAL A 366 -13.60 -25.20 19.68
CA VAL A 366 -12.66 -25.08 18.54
C VAL A 366 -12.73 -26.29 17.57
N GLY A 367 -13.61 -27.26 17.83
CA GLY A 367 -13.87 -28.41 16.96
C GLY A 367 -13.02 -29.63 17.23
N LEU A 368 -12.29 -29.71 18.36
CA LEU A 368 -11.44 -30.85 18.71
C LEU A 368 -12.19 -32.15 18.99
N HIS A 369 -13.49 -32.09 19.29
CA HIS A 369 -14.38 -33.27 19.38
C HIS A 369 -14.50 -34.03 18.03
N ARG A 370 -14.15 -33.39 16.90
CA ARG A 370 -14.09 -33.94 15.55
C ARG A 370 -12.78 -33.57 14.89
N TYR A 371 -11.65 -33.85 15.60
CA TYR A 371 -10.33 -33.49 15.15
C TYR A 371 -10.04 -34.00 13.73
N SER A 372 -9.42 -33.19 12.92
CA SER A 372 -8.89 -33.54 11.60
C SER A 372 -7.45 -33.02 11.48
N PRO A 373 -6.50 -33.85 11.01
CA PRO A 373 -5.10 -33.44 10.86
C PRO A 373 -4.93 -32.25 9.93
N VAL A 374 -3.94 -31.42 10.22
CA VAL A 374 -3.55 -30.27 9.38
C VAL A 374 -3.07 -30.80 8.02
N LYS A 375 -3.70 -30.33 6.95
CA LYS A 375 -3.31 -30.66 5.58
C LYS A 375 -2.05 -29.87 5.20
N LEU A 376 -0.99 -30.58 4.79
CA LEU A 376 0.29 -29.94 4.40
C LEU A 376 0.26 -29.33 2.99
N ALA A 377 -0.60 -29.88 2.13
CA ALA A 377 -0.73 -29.37 0.76
C ALA A 377 -1.16 -27.89 0.75
N ARG A 378 -0.44 -27.08 -0.02
CA ARG A 378 -0.63 -25.63 -0.17
C ARG A 378 -0.60 -24.81 1.13
N LEU A 379 -0.01 -25.35 2.21
CA LEU A 379 0.02 -24.65 3.49
C LEU A 379 0.73 -23.28 3.38
N TYR A 380 1.87 -23.25 2.66
CA TYR A 380 2.65 -22.04 2.48
C TYR A 380 1.86 -20.97 1.69
N GLU A 381 1.24 -21.36 0.59
CA GLU A 381 0.45 -20.45 -0.25
C GLU A 381 -0.79 -19.91 0.48
N ASP A 382 -1.45 -20.76 1.27
CA ASP A 382 -2.64 -20.37 2.04
C ASP A 382 -2.29 -19.35 3.14
N LEU A 383 -1.10 -19.47 3.76
CA LEU A 383 -0.61 -18.53 4.79
C LEU A 383 -0.03 -17.24 4.21
N ASN A 384 0.31 -17.20 2.92
CA ASN A 384 0.90 -16.04 2.23
C ASN A 384 0.04 -15.59 1.04
N SER A 385 -1.26 -15.60 1.20
CA SER A 385 -2.20 -15.22 0.14
C SER A 385 -2.25 -13.71 -0.11
N LEU A 386 -2.64 -13.31 -1.32
CA LEU A 386 -2.85 -11.90 -1.69
C LEU A 386 -3.84 -11.17 -0.75
N GLU A 387 -4.79 -11.90 -0.17
CA GLU A 387 -5.77 -11.33 0.76
C GLU A 387 -5.09 -10.64 1.97
N ASN A 388 -3.94 -11.16 2.39
CA ASN A 388 -3.12 -10.55 3.44
C ASN A 388 -2.60 -9.18 3.02
N ASP A 389 -2.09 -9.07 1.79
CA ASP A 389 -1.58 -7.80 1.25
C ASP A 389 -2.69 -6.75 1.15
N LEU A 390 -3.90 -7.15 0.76
CA LEU A 390 -5.05 -6.25 0.67
C LEU A 390 -5.45 -5.69 2.04
N VAL A 391 -5.50 -6.55 3.05
CA VAL A 391 -5.83 -6.16 4.43
C VAL A 391 -4.71 -5.31 5.03
N TYR A 392 -3.45 -5.67 4.77
CA TYR A 392 -2.30 -4.91 5.24
C TYR A 392 -2.26 -3.50 4.60
N GLU A 393 -2.51 -3.41 3.29
CA GLU A 393 -2.58 -2.11 2.58
C GLU A 393 -3.67 -1.22 3.17
N GLU A 394 -4.86 -1.77 3.41
CA GLU A 394 -5.98 -1.04 4.01
C GLU A 394 -5.64 -0.55 5.43
N ALA A 395 -4.99 -1.39 6.23
CA ALA A 395 -4.57 -1.02 7.58
C ALA A 395 -3.55 0.12 7.57
N ILE A 396 -2.52 0.05 6.72
CA ILE A 396 -1.52 1.12 6.61
C ILE A 396 -2.13 2.42 6.10
N GLU A 397 -2.96 2.39 5.04
CA GLU A 397 -3.63 3.60 4.53
C GLU A 397 -4.45 4.31 5.63
N ASN A 398 -5.11 3.55 6.52
CA ASN A 398 -5.91 4.10 7.61
C ASN A 398 -5.10 4.49 8.85
N ALA A 399 -3.89 3.93 9.03
CA ALA A 399 -3.03 4.24 10.17
C ALA A 399 -2.18 5.50 9.98
N LEU A 400 -1.76 5.81 8.74
CA LEU A 400 -0.88 6.95 8.46
C LEU A 400 -1.43 8.23 9.08
N THR A 401 -0.61 8.89 9.91
CA THR A 401 -1.02 10.03 10.73
C THR A 401 -0.18 11.26 10.40
N VAL A 402 -0.84 12.39 10.18
CA VAL A 402 -0.19 13.71 10.15
C VAL A 402 -0.44 14.40 11.47
N VAL A 403 0.61 14.79 12.16
CA VAL A 403 0.49 15.43 13.49
C VAL A 403 0.79 16.92 13.45
N LYS A 404 1.47 17.38 12.38
CA LYS A 404 1.74 18.80 12.14
C LYS A 404 1.68 19.10 10.64
N ASN A 405 1.07 20.23 10.27
CA ASN A 405 0.94 20.67 8.89
C ASN A 405 0.83 22.21 8.82
N ASN A 406 1.95 22.89 8.98
CA ASN A 406 2.00 24.35 8.87
C ASN A 406 1.77 24.79 7.42
N PHE A 407 1.12 25.94 7.25
CA PHE A 407 0.88 26.55 5.93
C PHE A 407 0.19 25.62 4.92
N THR A 408 -0.53 24.61 5.38
CA THR A 408 -1.15 23.58 4.51
C THR A 408 -0.15 22.97 3.51
N LEU A 409 1.11 22.73 3.98
CA LEU A 409 2.20 22.19 3.19
C LEU A 409 1.88 20.79 2.63
N LEU A 410 1.17 19.99 3.43
CA LEU A 410 0.71 18.66 3.06
C LEU A 410 -0.80 18.69 2.72
N PRO A 411 -1.25 17.95 1.71
CA PRO A 411 -0.44 17.27 0.69
C PRO A 411 0.26 18.29 -0.21
N ILE A 412 1.45 17.92 -0.74
CA ILE A 412 2.28 18.84 -1.53
C ILE A 412 1.55 19.25 -2.82
N LYS A 413 1.34 20.56 -2.99
CA LYS A 413 0.72 21.20 -4.16
C LYS A 413 1.75 22.00 -4.96
N LYS A 414 1.39 22.46 -6.17
CA LYS A 414 2.19 23.35 -7.02
C LYS A 414 3.60 22.81 -7.25
N LEU A 415 3.66 21.61 -7.83
CA LEU A 415 4.92 20.88 -8.04
C LEU A 415 5.92 21.65 -8.91
N GLU A 416 5.44 22.50 -9.82
CA GLU A 416 6.24 23.38 -10.67
C GLU A 416 7.15 24.35 -9.89
N ASN A 417 6.76 24.65 -8.65
CA ASN A 417 7.50 25.57 -7.77
C ASN A 417 8.35 24.84 -6.73
N LYS A 418 8.42 23.49 -6.78
CA LYS A 418 9.10 22.69 -5.76
C LYS A 418 10.44 22.13 -6.26
N LYS A 419 11.50 22.46 -5.53
CA LYS A 419 12.80 21.80 -5.61
C LYS A 419 12.95 20.94 -4.37
N ILE A 420 12.78 19.63 -4.51
CA ILE A 420 12.63 18.70 -3.37
C ILE A 420 13.93 17.93 -3.14
N ALA A 421 14.48 18.08 -1.93
CA ALA A 421 15.55 17.23 -1.42
C ALA A 421 14.98 16.15 -0.49
N TYR A 422 15.60 14.99 -0.49
CA TYR A 422 15.37 13.93 0.47
C TYR A 422 16.62 13.66 1.29
N VAL A 423 16.49 13.61 2.61
CA VAL A 423 17.56 13.27 3.55
C VAL A 423 17.16 12.04 4.35
N LYS A 424 18.02 11.03 4.38
CA LYS A 424 17.78 9.78 5.12
C LYS A 424 18.43 9.88 6.50
N PHE A 425 17.61 9.59 7.53
CA PHE A 425 18.04 9.28 8.89
C PHE A 425 17.72 7.82 9.24
N GLY A 426 18.29 7.32 10.31
CA GLY A 426 18.15 5.94 10.74
C GLY A 426 19.07 4.97 9.98
N ASP A 427 19.04 3.72 10.40
CA ASP A 427 19.94 2.65 9.98
C ASP A 427 19.36 1.67 8.97
N SER A 428 18.07 1.79 8.66
CA SER A 428 17.35 0.81 7.85
C SER A 428 17.10 1.27 6.42
N ASP A 429 16.57 0.38 5.56
CA ASP A 429 16.30 0.64 4.16
C ASP A 429 15.22 1.72 3.97
N HIS A 430 15.48 2.64 3.06
CA HIS A 430 14.63 3.77 2.68
C HIS A 430 14.26 3.75 1.18
N THR A 431 14.79 2.78 0.44
CA THR A 431 14.68 2.70 -1.02
C THR A 431 13.22 2.71 -1.52
N PRO A 432 12.26 2.00 -0.87
CA PRO A 432 10.86 2.04 -1.28
C PRO A 432 10.25 3.44 -1.18
N PHE A 433 10.62 4.23 -0.15
CA PHE A 433 10.12 5.59 0.04
C PHE A 433 10.65 6.55 -1.04
N LEU A 434 11.97 6.58 -1.24
CA LEU A 434 12.60 7.45 -2.23
C LEU A 434 12.10 7.13 -3.65
N ARG A 435 12.01 5.85 -4.00
CA ARG A 435 11.50 5.42 -5.30
C ARG A 435 10.05 5.84 -5.52
N GLU A 436 9.22 5.76 -4.48
CA GLU A 436 7.82 6.16 -4.56
C GLU A 436 7.65 7.68 -4.67
N LEU A 437 8.43 8.48 -3.89
CA LEU A 437 8.46 9.94 -4.03
C LEU A 437 8.79 10.35 -5.47
N GLY A 438 9.76 9.67 -6.10
CA GLY A 438 10.21 9.92 -7.48
C GLY A 438 9.14 9.66 -8.55
N LYS A 439 8.04 8.96 -8.22
CA LYS A 439 6.91 8.80 -9.14
C LYS A 439 6.07 10.08 -9.25
N TYR A 440 6.11 10.99 -8.28
CA TYR A 440 5.29 12.20 -8.21
C TYR A 440 6.02 13.48 -8.59
N ALA A 441 7.31 13.56 -8.27
CA ALA A 441 8.12 14.75 -8.52
C ALA A 441 9.60 14.38 -8.69
N SER A 442 10.41 15.35 -9.15
CA SER A 442 11.86 15.22 -9.09
C SER A 442 12.32 15.38 -7.65
N VAL A 443 12.84 14.31 -7.06
CA VAL A 443 13.33 14.27 -5.68
C VAL A 443 14.79 13.84 -5.70
N THR A 444 15.68 14.68 -5.16
CA THR A 444 17.13 14.42 -5.12
C THR A 444 17.53 13.96 -3.73
N GLN A 445 18.09 12.77 -3.63
CA GLN A 445 18.69 12.34 -2.36
C GLN A 445 19.97 13.10 -2.09
N ILE A 446 20.06 13.73 -0.92
CA ILE A 446 21.24 14.47 -0.47
C ILE A 446 21.91 13.68 0.65
N GLN A 447 23.21 13.43 0.47
CA GLN A 447 24.08 12.81 1.46
C GLN A 447 25.26 13.74 1.72
N ALA A 448 25.69 13.81 2.99
CA ALA A 448 26.83 14.61 3.41
C ALA A 448 27.58 13.94 4.56
N LYS A 449 28.87 14.24 4.69
CA LYS A 449 29.71 13.72 5.77
C LYS A 449 29.62 14.56 7.08
N ASN A 450 29.15 15.79 6.98
CA ASN A 450 28.95 16.68 8.11
C ASN A 450 27.81 17.67 7.82
N ILE A 451 27.31 18.32 8.87
CA ILE A 451 26.19 19.24 8.80
C ILE A 451 26.46 20.48 7.92
N ALA A 452 27.67 21.04 7.92
CA ALA A 452 27.99 22.20 7.11
C ALA A 452 27.85 21.89 5.60
N LEU A 453 28.34 20.72 5.17
CA LEU A 453 28.21 20.25 3.79
C LEU A 453 26.74 19.91 3.46
N LEU A 454 25.99 19.34 4.40
CA LEU A 454 24.56 19.08 4.21
C LEU A 454 23.81 20.38 3.97
N LYS A 455 24.00 21.38 4.82
CA LYS A 455 23.37 22.70 4.70
C LYS A 455 23.73 23.39 3.37
N SER A 456 24.99 23.34 2.96
CA SER A 456 25.42 23.88 1.68
C SER A 456 24.74 23.21 0.49
N LYS A 457 24.64 21.87 0.48
CA LYS A 457 23.93 21.12 -0.59
C LYS A 457 22.42 21.36 -0.61
N LEU A 458 21.80 21.66 0.55
CA LEU A 458 20.37 21.91 0.65
C LEU A 458 19.97 23.33 0.26
N SER A 459 20.90 24.27 0.09
CA SER A 459 20.62 25.68 -0.21
C SER A 459 19.82 25.91 -1.50
N ASP A 460 19.94 25.00 -2.47
CA ASP A 460 19.23 25.08 -3.76
C ASP A 460 17.81 24.53 -3.73
N TYR A 461 17.38 23.95 -2.59
CA TYR A 461 16.08 23.32 -2.42
C TYR A 461 15.15 24.15 -1.56
N ASN A 462 13.86 24.15 -1.88
CA ASN A 462 12.85 24.87 -1.10
C ASN A 462 11.91 23.94 -0.32
N LEU A 463 12.12 22.62 -0.43
CA LEU A 463 11.44 21.60 0.34
C LEU A 463 12.39 20.46 0.65
N VAL A 464 12.54 20.15 1.92
CA VAL A 464 13.36 19.03 2.41
C VAL A 464 12.43 18.00 3.07
N ILE A 465 12.45 16.78 2.58
CA ILE A 465 11.78 15.64 3.20
C ILE A 465 12.85 14.82 3.94
N ILE A 466 12.69 14.68 5.25
CA ILE A 466 13.57 13.85 6.09
C ILE A 466 12.81 12.58 6.43
N GLY A 467 13.37 11.42 6.07
CA GLY A 467 12.83 10.11 6.43
C GLY A 467 13.67 9.47 7.54
N HIS A 468 13.08 9.24 8.72
CA HIS A 468 13.71 8.48 9.80
C HIS A 468 13.29 7.01 9.73
N HIS A 469 14.24 6.14 9.32
CA HIS A 469 14.00 4.74 9.02
C HIS A 469 14.67 3.81 10.04
N LYS A 470 13.86 3.10 10.83
CA LYS A 470 14.34 2.14 11.84
C LYS A 470 13.89 0.70 11.53
N SER A 471 14.59 -0.27 12.10
CA SER A 471 14.33 -1.69 11.84
C SER A 471 12.88 -2.10 12.14
N ASN A 472 12.31 -2.89 11.22
CA ASN A 472 10.98 -3.49 11.34
C ASN A 472 11.03 -4.99 11.70
N GLU A 473 12.19 -5.49 12.14
CA GLU A 473 12.38 -6.91 12.48
C GLU A 473 11.64 -7.31 13.75
N SER A 474 11.58 -6.39 14.73
CA SER A 474 11.02 -6.68 16.05
C SER A 474 10.50 -5.38 16.70
N PRO A 475 9.37 -5.44 17.44
CA PRO A 475 8.81 -4.28 18.15
C PRO A 475 9.74 -3.75 19.28
N TRP A 476 10.74 -4.50 19.69
CA TRP A 476 11.70 -4.12 20.75
C TRP A 476 12.99 -3.47 20.21
N LYS A 477 13.20 -3.38 18.89
CA LYS A 477 14.37 -2.69 18.32
C LYS A 477 14.32 -1.19 18.62
N SER A 478 15.51 -0.57 18.64
CA SER A 478 15.63 0.87 18.88
C SER A 478 14.86 1.70 17.84
N TYR A 479 14.16 2.70 18.31
CA TYR A 479 13.40 3.65 17.51
C TYR A 479 13.96 5.08 17.55
N LYS A 480 14.93 5.32 18.45
CA LYS A 480 15.44 6.65 18.78
C LYS A 480 16.22 7.27 17.64
N LEU A 481 16.15 8.60 17.57
CA LEU A 481 17.11 9.40 16.80
C LEU A 481 18.45 9.41 17.53
N SER A 482 19.56 9.27 16.81
CA SER A 482 20.88 9.49 17.40
C SER A 482 21.07 10.99 17.76
N GLU A 483 22.04 11.30 18.61
CA GLU A 483 22.36 12.69 18.98
C GLU A 483 22.74 13.52 17.74
N ASP A 484 23.50 12.95 16.81
CA ASP A 484 23.82 13.60 15.54
C ASP A 484 22.57 13.86 14.70
N GLU A 485 21.64 12.89 14.59
CA GLU A 485 20.39 13.05 13.83
C GLU A 485 19.50 14.13 14.46
N GLN A 486 19.41 14.19 15.78
CA GLN A 486 18.68 15.25 16.50
C GLN A 486 19.30 16.63 16.21
N PHE A 487 20.62 16.75 16.30
CA PHE A 487 21.33 17.97 15.99
C PHE A 487 21.15 18.36 14.51
N TRP A 488 21.31 17.43 13.58
CA TRP A 488 21.16 17.70 12.15
C TRP A 488 19.75 18.11 11.78
N LEU A 489 18.75 17.47 12.38
CA LEU A 489 17.35 17.84 12.19
C LEU A 489 17.11 19.31 12.54
N GLN A 490 17.59 19.74 13.72
CA GLN A 490 17.42 21.13 14.16
C GLN A 490 18.18 22.12 13.26
N GLU A 491 19.41 21.79 12.86
CA GLU A 491 20.22 22.64 12.00
C GLU A 491 19.64 22.77 10.57
N VAL A 492 19.09 21.71 10.01
CA VAL A 492 18.39 21.76 8.72
C VAL A 492 17.12 22.60 8.84
N ALA A 493 16.32 22.39 9.90
CA ALA A 493 15.08 23.11 10.12
C ALA A 493 15.30 24.63 10.35
N ARG A 494 16.39 25.02 10.98
CA ARG A 494 16.74 26.45 11.19
C ARG A 494 17.11 27.21 9.91
N GLN A 495 17.40 26.51 8.83
CA GLN A 495 17.90 27.09 7.58
C GLN A 495 16.81 27.82 6.77
N ARG A 496 15.63 28.02 7.24
CA ARG A 496 14.50 28.83 6.74
C ARG A 496 14.36 29.07 5.21
N SER A 497 15.35 28.65 4.40
CA SER A 497 15.30 28.70 2.94
C SER A 497 14.39 27.63 2.34
N SER A 498 14.04 26.62 3.14
CA SER A 498 13.20 25.49 2.74
C SER A 498 12.21 25.10 3.84
N ASN A 499 11.03 24.62 3.43
CA ASN A 499 10.12 23.94 4.32
C ASN A 499 10.69 22.53 4.64
N VAL A 500 10.42 22.04 5.86
CA VAL A 500 10.89 20.73 6.32
C VAL A 500 9.72 19.82 6.68
N ILE A 501 9.70 18.63 6.09
CA ILE A 501 8.78 17.54 6.42
C ILE A 501 9.58 16.41 7.07
N LEU A 502 9.28 16.07 8.32
CA LEU A 502 9.78 14.87 8.98
C LEU A 502 8.79 13.72 8.80
N THR A 503 9.25 12.61 8.23
CA THR A 503 8.47 11.38 8.09
C THR A 503 9.10 10.27 8.93
N LEU A 504 8.34 9.76 9.89
CA LEU A 504 8.80 8.82 10.90
C LEU A 504 8.37 7.38 10.57
N PHE A 505 9.31 6.52 10.24
CA PHE A 505 9.12 5.08 10.05
C PHE A 505 9.60 4.31 11.29
N ALA A 506 9.09 4.70 12.45
CA ALA A 506 9.35 4.14 13.76
C ALA A 506 8.15 4.41 14.68
N LYS A 507 8.15 3.83 15.89
CA LYS A 507 7.08 4.13 16.86
C LYS A 507 7.07 5.62 17.23
N PRO A 508 5.88 6.17 17.56
CA PRO A 508 5.68 7.61 17.78
C PRO A 508 6.61 8.22 18.83
N TYR A 509 7.02 7.46 19.81
CA TYR A 509 7.92 7.92 20.88
C TYR A 509 9.29 8.43 20.40
N ALA A 510 9.69 8.18 19.16
CA ALA A 510 10.86 8.82 18.55
C ALA A 510 10.73 10.35 18.49
N LEU A 511 9.53 10.90 18.54
CA LEU A 511 9.29 12.35 18.60
C LEU A 511 9.64 12.97 19.96
N LEU A 512 9.84 12.16 21.02
CA LEU A 512 10.36 12.63 22.31
C LEU A 512 11.82 13.09 22.23
N ASP A 513 12.58 12.54 21.26
CA ASP A 513 13.98 12.92 21.04
C ASP A 513 14.12 14.26 20.29
N VAL A 514 13.03 14.81 19.74
CA VAL A 514 13.06 16.07 18.98
C VAL A 514 12.88 17.26 19.92
N SER A 515 13.94 18.05 20.08
CA SER A 515 14.00 19.15 21.03
C SER A 515 13.08 20.33 20.68
N SER A 516 12.82 20.58 19.39
CA SER A 516 11.91 21.62 18.92
C SER A 516 11.28 21.25 17.59
N PHE A 517 9.99 21.51 17.47
CA PHE A 517 9.23 21.38 16.21
C PHE A 517 8.95 22.74 15.55
N GLU A 518 9.43 23.85 16.10
CA GLU A 518 9.10 25.21 15.64
C GLU A 518 9.32 25.39 14.14
N ASN A 519 10.47 24.95 13.65
CA ASN A 519 10.90 25.10 12.25
C ASN A 519 10.68 23.84 11.39
N ILE A 520 9.97 22.85 11.89
CA ILE A 520 9.55 21.66 11.14
C ILE A 520 8.09 21.88 10.72
N ASP A 521 7.84 22.02 9.42
CA ASP A 521 6.55 22.45 8.92
C ASP A 521 5.52 21.32 8.79
N GLY A 522 5.99 20.10 8.52
CA GLY A 522 5.17 18.91 8.44
C GLY A 522 5.75 17.75 9.23
N VAL A 523 4.90 17.01 9.96
CA VAL A 523 5.31 15.78 10.65
C VAL A 523 4.33 14.68 10.34
N VAL A 524 4.84 13.58 9.79
CA VAL A 524 4.12 12.38 9.39
C VAL A 524 4.61 11.19 10.20
N VAL A 525 3.69 10.42 10.78
CA VAL A 525 4.00 9.18 11.49
C VAL A 525 3.48 7.99 10.70
N ALA A 526 4.38 7.12 10.28
CA ALA A 526 4.10 5.89 9.53
C ALA A 526 4.29 4.61 10.38
N TYR A 527 4.65 4.75 11.64
CA TYR A 527 4.75 3.72 12.69
C TYR A 527 5.78 2.63 12.43
N GLN A 528 5.80 2.05 11.22
CA GLN A 528 6.67 0.90 10.86
C GLN A 528 7.41 1.17 9.54
N ASN A 529 8.60 0.57 9.39
CA ASN A 529 9.44 0.72 8.20
C ASN A 529 9.21 -0.35 7.13
N SER A 530 8.00 -0.92 7.03
CA SER A 530 7.71 -1.86 5.96
C SER A 530 7.74 -1.16 4.59
N ALA A 531 8.13 -1.90 3.54
CA ALA A 531 8.15 -1.35 2.19
C ALA A 531 6.79 -0.78 1.76
N LEU A 532 5.68 -1.36 2.25
CA LEU A 532 4.33 -0.87 1.97
C LEU A 532 4.04 0.42 2.72
N ALA A 533 4.38 0.53 4.01
CA ALA A 533 4.23 1.76 4.78
C ALA A 533 5.02 2.92 4.16
N GLN A 534 6.26 2.67 3.72
CA GLN A 534 7.09 3.65 3.02
C GLN A 534 6.43 4.15 1.73
N ARG A 535 5.94 3.22 0.86
CA ARG A 535 5.24 3.60 -0.36
C ARG A 535 3.97 4.39 -0.08
N LYS A 536 3.15 3.95 0.89
CA LYS A 536 1.90 4.64 1.22
C LYS A 536 2.13 6.01 1.84
N ALA A 537 3.14 6.18 2.69
CA ALA A 537 3.51 7.49 3.22
C ALA A 537 3.88 8.48 2.09
N ALA A 538 4.67 8.06 1.10
CA ALA A 538 4.98 8.89 -0.07
C ALA A 538 3.72 9.27 -0.87
N GLN A 539 2.83 8.30 -1.13
CA GLN A 539 1.57 8.54 -1.84
C GLN A 539 0.67 9.54 -1.10
N MET A 540 0.55 9.41 0.22
CA MET A 540 -0.21 10.32 1.07
C MET A 540 0.39 11.73 1.07
N ILE A 541 1.71 11.88 1.20
CA ILE A 541 2.42 13.16 1.15
C ILE A 541 2.11 13.92 -0.14
N PHE A 542 1.97 13.20 -1.26
CA PHE A 542 1.58 13.78 -2.54
C PHE A 542 0.05 13.79 -2.79
N GLY A 543 -0.78 13.37 -1.83
CA GLY A 543 -2.24 13.47 -1.92
C GLY A 543 -2.91 12.46 -2.86
N ALA A 544 -2.34 11.27 -3.03
CA ALA A 544 -2.99 10.19 -3.77
C ALA A 544 -4.19 9.58 -3.02
N PHE A 545 -4.20 9.70 -1.70
CA PHE A 545 -5.33 9.34 -0.83
C PHE A 545 -5.31 10.20 0.45
N PRO A 546 -6.43 10.26 1.22
CA PRO A 546 -6.53 11.09 2.41
C PRO A 546 -5.75 10.52 3.60
N ALA A 547 -5.24 11.36 4.52
CA ALA A 547 -4.74 10.94 5.83
C ALA A 547 -5.85 10.98 6.86
N ARG A 548 -6.03 9.90 7.65
CA ARG A 548 -7.13 9.74 8.60
C ARG A 548 -6.71 9.20 9.96
N GLY A 549 -5.47 8.74 10.11
CA GLY A 549 -4.93 8.20 11.35
C GLY A 549 -4.87 9.24 12.48
N ALA A 550 -4.84 8.78 13.71
CA ALA A 550 -4.63 9.60 14.90
C ALA A 550 -3.57 8.96 15.81
N LEU A 551 -2.79 9.77 16.52
CA LEU A 551 -1.78 9.23 17.44
C LEU A 551 -2.44 8.37 18.52
N PRO A 552 -1.99 7.12 18.70
CA PRO A 552 -2.52 6.27 19.75
C PRO A 552 -1.90 6.55 21.12
N VAL A 553 -0.83 7.34 21.17
CA VAL A 553 -0.07 7.72 22.36
C VAL A 553 0.36 9.18 22.29
N THR A 554 0.61 9.78 23.44
CA THR A 554 1.29 11.08 23.56
C THR A 554 2.74 10.90 23.12
N ALA A 555 3.05 11.38 21.92
CA ALA A 555 4.36 11.23 21.29
C ALA A 555 5.34 12.37 21.68
N ASN A 556 4.80 13.48 22.18
CA ASN A 556 5.52 14.65 22.68
C ASN A 556 4.48 15.56 23.36
N PRO A 557 4.84 16.44 24.29
CA PRO A 557 3.89 17.40 24.91
C PRO A 557 3.09 18.25 23.88
N GLN A 558 3.67 18.52 22.70
CA GLN A 558 2.96 19.21 21.60
C GLN A 558 2.02 18.29 20.80
N PHE A 559 2.20 16.99 20.89
CA PHE A 559 1.43 15.99 20.17
C PHE A 559 0.86 14.93 21.14
N PRO A 560 -0.17 15.31 21.94
CA PRO A 560 -0.84 14.37 22.82
C PRO A 560 -1.57 13.27 22.05
N VAL A 561 -2.00 12.25 22.77
CA VAL A 561 -2.87 11.19 22.25
C VAL A 561 -4.05 11.78 21.46
N ASN A 562 -4.48 11.10 20.41
CA ASN A 562 -5.52 11.54 19.48
C ASN A 562 -5.15 12.72 18.56
N THR A 563 -3.93 13.26 18.64
CA THR A 563 -3.46 14.28 17.67
C THR A 563 -3.57 13.74 16.26
N SER A 564 -4.24 14.53 15.41
CA SER A 564 -4.43 14.22 13.98
C SER A 564 -4.73 15.49 13.20
N VAL A 565 -4.03 15.68 12.09
CA VAL A 565 -4.34 16.70 11.08
C VAL A 565 -4.83 15.98 9.84
N PRO A 566 -6.14 15.89 9.59
CA PRO A 566 -6.68 15.19 8.43
C PRO A 566 -6.23 15.86 7.14
N LEU A 567 -5.91 15.06 6.13
CA LEU A 567 -5.61 15.53 4.79
C LEU A 567 -6.65 15.00 3.80
N ASP A 568 -7.05 15.86 2.86
CA ASP A 568 -7.86 15.44 1.71
C ASP A 568 -6.98 14.93 0.56
N SER A 569 -7.55 14.06 -0.28
CA SER A 569 -6.90 13.64 -1.51
C SER A 569 -6.83 14.77 -2.52
N LEU A 570 -5.73 14.85 -3.26
CA LEU A 570 -5.57 15.73 -4.44
C LEU A 570 -5.93 15.03 -5.75
N SER A 571 -6.51 13.84 -5.70
CA SER A 571 -6.86 13.02 -6.87
C SER A 571 -5.67 12.73 -7.81
N ARG A 572 -4.46 12.63 -7.27
CA ARG A 572 -3.31 12.10 -7.99
C ARG A 572 -3.39 10.58 -8.09
N LEU A 573 -2.78 10.02 -9.13
CA LEU A 573 -2.68 8.57 -9.27
C LEU A 573 -2.06 7.95 -8.01
N GLY A 574 -2.78 6.99 -7.41
CA GLY A 574 -2.26 6.10 -6.38
C GLY A 574 -1.69 4.83 -7.01
N TYR A 575 -1.06 3.98 -6.18
CA TYR A 575 -0.55 2.66 -6.59
C TYR A 575 -1.07 1.62 -5.62
N SER A 576 -1.70 0.57 -6.15
CA SER A 576 -2.42 -0.42 -5.33
C SER A 576 -2.50 -1.77 -6.04
N PHE A 577 -3.09 -2.76 -5.37
CA PHE A 577 -3.39 -4.07 -5.95
C PHE A 577 -4.63 -4.01 -6.87
N PRO A 578 -4.69 -4.83 -7.93
CA PRO A 578 -5.84 -4.89 -8.84
C PRO A 578 -7.18 -5.13 -8.13
N GLU A 579 -7.19 -5.96 -7.12
CA GLU A 579 -8.38 -6.34 -6.35
C GLU A 579 -9.03 -5.15 -5.64
N ARG A 580 -8.23 -4.17 -5.21
CA ARG A 580 -8.73 -2.92 -4.55
C ARG A 580 -9.57 -2.03 -5.47
N VAL A 581 -9.49 -2.27 -6.76
CA VAL A 581 -10.28 -1.53 -7.76
C VAL A 581 -11.19 -2.45 -8.58
N GLY A 582 -11.46 -3.67 -8.09
CA GLY A 582 -12.35 -4.64 -8.72
C GLY A 582 -11.77 -5.26 -9.99
N MET A 583 -10.47 -5.59 -9.97
CA MET A 583 -9.81 -6.33 -11.05
C MET A 583 -9.05 -7.54 -10.49
N SER A 584 -8.91 -8.59 -11.31
CA SER A 584 -8.22 -9.81 -10.93
C SER A 584 -6.75 -9.79 -11.34
N SER A 585 -5.84 -9.78 -10.36
CA SER A 585 -4.40 -9.94 -10.60
C SER A 585 -4.07 -11.24 -11.32
N LYS A 586 -4.82 -12.33 -11.03
CA LYS A 586 -4.66 -13.62 -11.69
C LYS A 586 -4.97 -13.54 -13.19
N LYS A 587 -6.07 -12.88 -13.58
CA LYS A 587 -6.44 -12.69 -14.98
C LYS A 587 -5.47 -11.74 -15.69
N LEU A 588 -4.98 -10.69 -14.99
CA LEU A 588 -3.99 -9.76 -15.55
C LEU A 588 -2.64 -10.40 -15.91
N LYS A 589 -2.32 -11.59 -15.40
CA LYS A 589 -1.13 -12.35 -15.85
C LYS A 589 -1.16 -12.69 -17.35
N LEU A 590 -2.33 -12.71 -17.97
CA LEU A 590 -2.44 -12.87 -19.43
C LEU A 590 -1.77 -11.71 -20.18
N VAL A 591 -1.72 -10.51 -19.59
CA VAL A 591 -1.01 -9.36 -20.17
C VAL A 591 0.50 -9.67 -20.27
N ASP A 592 1.10 -10.26 -19.22
CA ASP A 592 2.51 -10.68 -19.23
C ASP A 592 2.78 -11.63 -20.41
N THR A 593 1.94 -12.65 -20.58
CA THR A 593 2.05 -13.63 -21.65
C THR A 593 1.92 -12.99 -23.03
N LEU A 594 0.95 -12.09 -23.23
CA LEU A 594 0.74 -11.43 -24.50
C LEU A 594 1.91 -10.52 -24.89
N VAL A 595 2.45 -9.78 -23.92
CA VAL A 595 3.61 -8.90 -24.17
C VAL A 595 4.87 -9.72 -24.45
N GLN A 596 5.08 -10.83 -23.71
CA GLN A 596 6.20 -11.74 -23.95
C GLN A 596 6.13 -12.36 -25.35
N ASN A 597 4.96 -12.81 -25.77
CA ASN A 597 4.76 -13.32 -27.16
C ASN A 597 5.12 -12.27 -28.22
N GLY A 598 4.91 -10.98 -27.93
CA GLY A 598 5.35 -9.90 -28.81
C GLY A 598 6.88 -9.78 -28.92
N LEU A 599 7.60 -9.97 -27.82
CA LEU A 599 9.07 -10.03 -27.80
C LEU A 599 9.60 -11.25 -28.58
N ASP A 600 9.05 -12.41 -28.25
CA ASP A 600 9.47 -13.69 -28.84
C ASP A 600 9.23 -13.72 -30.38
N SER A 601 8.19 -12.99 -30.83
CA SER A 601 7.85 -12.82 -32.24
C SER A 601 8.58 -11.64 -32.91
N LEU A 602 9.57 -11.04 -32.26
CA LEU A 602 10.36 -9.89 -32.74
C LEU A 602 9.49 -8.70 -33.18
N MET A 603 8.34 -8.48 -32.56
CA MET A 603 7.47 -7.32 -32.84
C MET A 603 8.10 -6.00 -32.34
N TYR A 604 8.91 -6.08 -31.33
CA TYR A 604 9.68 -5.00 -30.70
C TYR A 604 10.74 -5.59 -29.76
N PRO A 605 11.87 -4.93 -29.52
CA PRO A 605 12.88 -5.40 -28.55
C PRO A 605 12.47 -5.18 -27.10
N GLY A 606 11.69 -4.13 -26.82
CA GLY A 606 11.25 -3.82 -25.48
C GLY A 606 9.95 -3.03 -25.41
N ALA A 607 9.26 -3.11 -24.27
CA ALA A 607 8.01 -2.45 -24.05
C ALA A 607 7.81 -2.03 -22.57
N GLN A 608 6.97 -1.03 -22.35
CA GLN A 608 6.36 -0.72 -21.04
C GLN A 608 4.86 -0.83 -21.15
N VAL A 609 4.24 -1.44 -20.13
CA VAL A 609 2.77 -1.52 -19.99
C VAL A 609 2.35 -0.97 -18.66
N LEU A 610 1.39 -0.04 -18.68
CA LEU A 610 0.75 0.48 -17.48
C LEU A 610 -0.77 0.38 -17.61
N ILE A 611 -1.40 -0.06 -16.52
CA ILE A 611 -2.85 -0.11 -16.37
C ILE A 611 -3.21 0.63 -15.08
N ALA A 612 -4.12 1.58 -15.18
CA ALA A 612 -4.74 2.20 -14.01
C ALA A 612 -6.26 2.05 -14.08
N ARG A 613 -6.90 1.93 -12.91
CA ARG A 613 -8.35 1.95 -12.77
C ARG A 613 -8.75 2.71 -11.51
N LYS A 614 -9.84 3.50 -11.61
CA LYS A 614 -10.37 4.30 -10.47
C LYS A 614 -9.27 5.13 -9.79
N GLY A 615 -8.41 5.76 -10.60
CA GLY A 615 -7.31 6.61 -10.12
C GLY A 615 -6.14 5.86 -9.46
N LYS A 616 -6.07 4.53 -9.58
CA LYS A 616 -4.97 3.71 -9.02
C LYS A 616 -4.26 2.92 -10.11
N VAL A 617 -2.95 3.08 -10.22
CA VAL A 617 -2.08 2.23 -11.04
C VAL A 617 -1.99 0.87 -10.38
N ILE A 618 -2.43 -0.15 -11.09
CA ILE A 618 -2.51 -1.52 -10.62
C ILE A 618 -1.55 -2.47 -11.34
N TYR A 619 -0.95 -1.97 -12.41
CA TYR A 619 0.02 -2.69 -13.21
C TYR A 619 0.97 -1.70 -13.86
N ASN A 620 2.27 -1.87 -13.68
CA ASN A 620 3.31 -1.03 -14.31
C ASN A 620 4.59 -1.86 -14.44
N LYS A 621 4.83 -2.40 -15.64
CA LYS A 621 5.96 -3.29 -15.91
C LYS A 621 6.70 -2.91 -17.18
N GLY A 622 8.04 -3.08 -17.14
CA GLY A 622 8.90 -3.13 -18.30
C GLY A 622 9.14 -4.56 -18.76
N PHE A 623 9.34 -4.75 -20.06
CA PHE A 623 9.56 -6.03 -20.71
C PHE A 623 10.66 -5.92 -21.76
N GLY A 624 11.46 -6.97 -21.90
CA GLY A 624 12.53 -7.03 -22.90
C GLY A 624 13.64 -6.03 -22.63
N LYS A 625 14.30 -5.57 -23.69
CA LYS A 625 15.54 -4.80 -23.66
C LYS A 625 15.43 -3.58 -24.58
N PRO A 626 16.29 -2.54 -24.43
CA PRO A 626 16.29 -1.38 -25.34
C PRO A 626 16.58 -1.74 -26.81
N THR A 627 17.43 -2.72 -27.04
CA THR A 627 17.75 -3.30 -28.33
C THR A 627 17.76 -4.82 -28.24
N TYR A 628 17.80 -5.55 -29.35
CA TYR A 628 17.80 -7.02 -29.33
C TYR A 628 19.08 -7.61 -28.71
N ASP A 629 20.19 -6.88 -28.76
CA ASP A 629 21.52 -7.25 -28.30
C ASP A 629 21.93 -6.58 -26.96
N SER A 630 21.05 -5.78 -26.35
CA SER A 630 21.34 -5.10 -25.08
C SER A 630 21.42 -6.11 -23.93
N GLU A 631 22.29 -5.85 -22.94
CA GLU A 631 22.37 -6.60 -21.68
C GLU A 631 21.34 -6.10 -20.63
N THR A 632 20.92 -4.84 -20.72
CA THR A 632 20.03 -4.21 -19.72
C THR A 632 18.55 -4.46 -20.03
N ASN A 633 17.74 -4.67 -18.99
CA ASN A 633 16.30 -4.82 -19.15
C ASN A 633 15.58 -3.45 -19.12
N ILE A 634 14.45 -3.38 -19.80
CA ILE A 634 13.55 -2.23 -19.71
C ILE A 634 12.97 -2.13 -18.28
N GLY A 635 13.23 -1.01 -17.62
CA GLY A 635 12.56 -0.61 -16.37
C GLY A 635 11.46 0.42 -16.62
N SER A 636 10.71 0.74 -15.56
CA SER A 636 9.61 1.72 -15.60
C SER A 636 10.08 3.18 -15.81
N ASP A 637 11.37 3.44 -15.71
CA ASP A 637 12.01 4.75 -15.85
C ASP A 637 12.65 4.99 -17.23
N HIS A 638 12.67 3.99 -18.10
CA HIS A 638 13.09 4.16 -19.50
C HIS A 638 12.12 5.06 -20.26
N ILE A 639 12.63 5.83 -21.20
CA ILE A 639 11.95 6.87 -21.94
C ILE A 639 11.84 6.48 -23.40
N TYR A 640 10.64 6.57 -23.96
CA TYR A 640 10.32 6.22 -25.35
C TYR A 640 9.97 7.45 -26.18
N ASP A 641 10.32 7.43 -27.46
CA ASP A 641 9.74 8.33 -28.46
C ASP A 641 8.26 8.00 -28.62
N LEU A 642 7.40 8.95 -28.26
CA LEU A 642 5.95 8.78 -28.25
C LEU A 642 5.30 8.91 -29.62
N ALA A 643 6.05 9.37 -30.62
CA ALA A 643 5.55 9.65 -31.95
C ALA A 643 4.23 10.46 -31.93
N SER A 644 3.18 9.99 -32.59
CA SER A 644 1.90 10.70 -32.68
C SER A 644 1.13 10.86 -31.38
N LEU A 645 1.51 10.22 -30.27
CA LEU A 645 0.94 10.56 -28.98
C LEU A 645 1.24 12.02 -28.58
N THR A 646 2.32 12.60 -29.15
CA THR A 646 2.64 14.04 -29.03
C THR A 646 1.43 14.92 -29.32
N LYS A 647 0.60 14.54 -30.29
CA LYS A 647 -0.59 15.29 -30.69
C LYS A 647 -1.55 15.53 -29.53
N ILE A 648 -1.82 14.48 -28.76
CA ILE A 648 -2.78 14.55 -27.64
C ILE A 648 -2.13 14.84 -26.28
N LEU A 649 -0.80 14.68 -26.15
CA LEU A 649 -0.09 14.87 -24.89
C LEU A 649 0.67 16.21 -24.86
N ALA A 650 0.80 16.93 -25.96
CA ALA A 650 1.49 18.20 -26.06
C ALA A 650 0.65 19.28 -26.79
N THR A 651 0.37 19.09 -28.09
CA THR A 651 -0.28 20.14 -28.89
C THR A 651 -1.74 20.35 -28.52
N LEU A 652 -2.50 19.29 -28.37
CA LEU A 652 -3.93 19.37 -28.05
C LEU A 652 -4.21 20.10 -26.72
N PRO A 653 -3.47 19.87 -25.62
CA PRO A 653 -3.61 20.66 -24.40
C PRO A 653 -3.45 22.16 -24.63
N MET A 654 -2.52 22.58 -25.49
CA MET A 654 -2.31 23.98 -25.76
C MET A 654 -3.46 24.58 -26.59
N ILE A 655 -4.02 23.82 -27.52
CA ILE A 655 -5.22 24.22 -28.28
C ILE A 655 -6.45 24.32 -27.35
N MET A 656 -6.63 23.36 -26.43
CA MET A 656 -7.70 23.42 -25.44
C MET A 656 -7.58 24.68 -24.57
N ARG A 657 -6.39 25.00 -24.10
CA ARG A 657 -6.10 26.21 -23.34
C ARG A 657 -6.42 27.47 -24.15
N MET A 658 -5.99 27.55 -25.41
CA MET A 658 -6.28 28.68 -26.29
C MET A 658 -7.78 28.86 -26.55
N GLU A 659 -8.51 27.75 -26.64
CA GLU A 659 -9.97 27.76 -26.82
C GLU A 659 -10.67 28.32 -25.57
N GLU A 660 -10.27 27.94 -24.41
CA GLU A 660 -10.76 28.49 -23.12
C GLU A 660 -10.41 30.00 -22.97
N GLU A 661 -9.23 30.39 -23.44
CA GLU A 661 -8.78 31.78 -23.43
C GLU A 661 -9.41 32.63 -24.57
N GLY A 662 -10.25 32.03 -25.44
CA GLY A 662 -10.88 32.70 -26.56
C GLY A 662 -9.92 33.08 -27.71
N LYS A 663 -8.71 32.55 -27.73
CA LYS A 663 -7.66 32.81 -28.73
C LYS A 663 -7.80 31.97 -29.99
N ILE A 664 -8.59 30.91 -29.95
CA ILE A 664 -8.91 30.03 -31.05
C ILE A 664 -10.32 29.46 -30.84
N ALA A 665 -11.03 29.19 -31.93
CA ALA A 665 -12.31 28.51 -31.90
C ALA A 665 -12.30 27.32 -32.86
N LEU A 666 -13.22 26.36 -32.69
CA LEU A 666 -13.30 25.20 -33.60
C LEU A 666 -13.61 25.56 -35.05
N ASN A 667 -14.23 26.68 -35.31
CA ASN A 667 -14.55 27.22 -36.64
C ASN A 667 -13.47 28.17 -37.21
N THR A 668 -12.44 28.53 -36.42
CA THR A 668 -11.30 29.32 -36.90
C THR A 668 -10.63 28.60 -38.06
N THR A 669 -10.33 29.35 -39.13
CA THR A 669 -9.79 28.81 -40.39
C THR A 669 -8.28 28.95 -40.49
N PHE A 670 -7.66 28.19 -41.38
CA PHE A 670 -6.20 28.23 -41.56
C PHE A 670 -5.70 29.61 -42.04
N LYS A 671 -6.47 30.38 -42.81
CA LYS A 671 -6.10 31.75 -43.17
C LYS A 671 -6.10 32.71 -41.97
N GLU A 672 -6.92 32.44 -40.95
CA GLU A 672 -6.91 33.21 -39.71
C GLU A 672 -5.72 32.79 -38.81
N LEU A 673 -5.34 31.50 -38.82
CA LEU A 673 -4.18 31.02 -38.10
C LEU A 673 -2.85 31.46 -38.71
N VAL A 674 -2.76 31.42 -40.05
CA VAL A 674 -1.57 31.77 -40.82
C VAL A 674 -2.01 32.65 -41.99
N PRO A 675 -1.95 33.98 -41.86
CA PRO A 675 -2.42 34.91 -42.88
C PRO A 675 -1.81 34.71 -44.28
N ALA A 676 -0.58 34.20 -44.38
CA ALA A 676 0.05 33.82 -45.64
C ALA A 676 -0.71 32.72 -46.43
N TYR A 677 -1.65 32.00 -45.78
CA TYR A 677 -2.48 31.02 -46.47
C TYR A 677 -3.77 31.58 -47.08
N ALA A 678 -3.98 32.90 -47.07
CA ALA A 678 -5.16 33.52 -47.65
C ALA A 678 -5.34 33.19 -49.15
N ALA A 679 -4.25 33.00 -49.91
CA ALA A 679 -4.24 32.57 -51.29
C ALA A 679 -4.15 31.06 -51.50
N SER A 680 -4.02 30.26 -50.40
CA SER A 680 -3.87 28.79 -50.44
C SER A 680 -5.23 28.11 -50.62
N GLU A 681 -5.26 26.92 -51.19
CA GLU A 681 -6.44 26.05 -51.14
C GLU A 681 -6.83 25.68 -49.70
N LEU A 682 -5.84 25.71 -48.78
CA LEU A 682 -6.02 25.35 -47.37
C LEU A 682 -6.77 26.42 -46.54
N LYS A 683 -6.98 27.63 -47.12
CA LYS A 683 -7.48 28.84 -46.44
C LYS A 683 -8.74 28.64 -45.57
N ASP A 684 -9.68 27.81 -46.01
CA ASP A 684 -10.97 27.56 -45.35
C ASP A 684 -11.02 26.24 -44.57
N VAL A 685 -9.89 25.59 -44.34
CA VAL A 685 -9.80 24.43 -43.46
C VAL A 685 -9.96 24.89 -42.02
N THR A 686 -11.03 24.45 -41.35
CA THR A 686 -11.29 24.82 -39.94
C THR A 686 -10.51 23.94 -38.97
N VAL A 687 -10.26 24.49 -37.77
CA VAL A 687 -9.65 23.79 -36.65
C VAL A 687 -10.38 22.46 -36.38
N LEU A 688 -11.73 22.48 -36.34
CA LEU A 688 -12.55 21.30 -36.14
C LEU A 688 -12.26 20.21 -37.17
N LYS A 689 -12.28 20.56 -38.45
CA LYS A 689 -12.03 19.61 -39.56
C LYS A 689 -10.60 19.08 -39.53
N ALA A 690 -9.63 19.97 -39.28
CA ALA A 690 -8.22 19.60 -39.20
C ALA A 690 -7.92 18.61 -38.04
N LEU A 691 -8.36 18.92 -36.82
CA LEU A 691 -8.16 18.05 -35.66
C LEU A 691 -8.99 16.76 -35.72
N SER A 692 -10.12 16.74 -36.44
CA SER A 692 -10.88 15.49 -36.69
C SER A 692 -10.34 14.69 -37.87
N HIS A 693 -9.21 15.07 -38.49
CA HIS A 693 -8.66 14.44 -39.70
C HIS A 693 -9.67 14.38 -40.88
N TYR A 694 -10.57 15.35 -40.95
CA TYR A 694 -11.57 15.52 -42.01
C TYR A 694 -11.33 16.81 -42.84
N GLY A 695 -10.11 17.41 -42.64
CA GLY A 695 -9.71 18.66 -43.31
C GLY A 695 -9.18 18.47 -44.75
N ARG A 696 -9.24 17.29 -45.35
CA ARG A 696 -8.77 16.99 -46.70
C ARG A 696 -7.25 17.22 -46.90
N LEU A 697 -6.48 17.34 -45.84
CA LEU A 697 -5.03 17.56 -45.87
C LEU A 697 -4.26 16.31 -46.30
N PRO A 698 -3.09 16.43 -46.97
CA PRO A 698 -2.22 15.33 -47.22
C PRO A 698 -1.82 14.63 -45.90
N ALA A 699 -1.51 13.34 -45.96
CA ALA A 699 -1.17 12.57 -44.74
C ALA A 699 0.12 13.10 -44.09
N TRP A 700 1.14 13.32 -44.85
CA TRP A 700 2.44 13.89 -44.43
C TRP A 700 3.17 14.45 -45.65
N ILE A 701 4.27 15.19 -45.42
CA ILE A 701 5.11 15.79 -46.47
C ILE A 701 6.57 15.42 -46.17
N ALA A 702 7.27 14.82 -47.15
CA ALA A 702 8.65 14.39 -47.01
C ALA A 702 9.63 15.58 -47.18
N PHE A 703 9.64 16.51 -46.25
CA PHE A 703 10.47 17.74 -46.32
C PHE A 703 11.97 17.44 -46.48
N TYR A 704 12.46 16.37 -45.83
CA TYR A 704 13.89 16.04 -45.82
C TYR A 704 14.41 15.63 -47.22
N VAL A 705 13.56 15.09 -48.09
CA VAL A 705 13.97 14.58 -49.42
C VAL A 705 14.59 15.69 -50.28
N ASP A 706 14.05 16.91 -50.21
CA ASP A 706 14.54 18.04 -50.98
C ASP A 706 15.84 18.63 -50.43
N THR A 707 16.29 18.15 -49.26
CA THR A 707 17.53 18.57 -48.62
C THR A 707 18.68 17.58 -48.80
N LEU A 708 18.43 16.51 -49.57
CA LEU A 708 19.44 15.50 -49.88
C LEU A 708 20.14 15.83 -51.22
N ASP A 709 21.42 15.44 -51.32
CA ASP A 709 22.18 15.48 -52.54
C ASP A 709 21.82 14.33 -53.53
N LYS A 710 22.46 14.29 -54.69
CA LYS A 710 22.24 13.24 -55.67
C LYS A 710 22.56 11.82 -55.19
N ARG A 711 23.36 11.69 -54.13
CA ARG A 711 23.70 10.40 -53.47
C ARG A 711 22.76 10.09 -52.31
N ARG A 712 21.67 10.85 -52.17
CA ARG A 712 20.70 10.77 -51.04
C ARG A 712 21.32 11.03 -49.68
N LYS A 713 22.43 11.78 -49.57
CA LYS A 713 23.02 12.21 -48.30
C LYS A 713 22.57 13.64 -48.00
N PRO A 714 22.55 14.05 -46.74
CA PRO A 714 22.30 15.45 -46.35
C PRO A 714 23.25 16.41 -47.08
N SER A 715 22.69 17.33 -47.87
CA SER A 715 23.44 18.26 -48.66
C SER A 715 24.12 19.34 -47.84
N SER A 716 25.35 19.71 -48.17
CA SER A 716 26.08 20.81 -47.52
C SER A 716 25.43 22.19 -47.78
N GLU A 717 24.50 22.27 -48.77
CA GLU A 717 23.67 23.47 -48.94
C GLU A 717 22.75 23.70 -47.72
N PHE A 718 22.18 22.65 -47.16
CA PHE A 718 21.18 22.69 -46.08
C PHE A 718 21.74 22.29 -44.73
N TYR A 719 22.87 21.64 -44.64
CA TYR A 719 23.36 21.07 -43.40
C TYR A 719 24.83 21.40 -43.09
N ARG A 720 25.15 21.44 -41.78
CA ARG A 720 26.51 21.47 -41.24
C ARG A 720 26.69 20.36 -40.21
N SER A 721 27.94 19.93 -39.98
CA SER A 721 28.26 18.92 -38.94
C SER A 721 28.34 19.48 -37.52
N SER A 722 28.42 20.81 -37.38
CA SER A 722 28.45 21.53 -36.14
C SER A 722 27.60 22.80 -36.25
N PRO A 723 27.12 23.38 -35.11
CA PRO A 723 26.37 24.62 -35.16
C PRO A 723 27.24 25.75 -35.71
N SER A 724 26.66 26.55 -36.59
CA SER A 724 27.34 27.73 -37.18
C SER A 724 26.31 28.79 -37.51
N ASP A 725 26.74 29.98 -37.92
CA ASP A 725 25.84 31.07 -38.32
C ASP A 725 24.88 30.60 -39.40
N GLY A 726 23.56 30.85 -39.20
CA GLY A 726 22.51 30.40 -40.07
C GLY A 726 22.17 28.90 -40.05
N PHE A 727 22.89 28.08 -39.27
CA PHE A 727 22.73 26.61 -39.14
C PHE A 727 22.68 26.19 -37.68
N SER A 728 21.64 26.52 -36.96
CA SER A 728 21.50 26.22 -35.53
C SER A 728 20.44 25.17 -35.21
N ILE A 729 19.66 24.71 -36.18
CA ILE A 729 18.59 23.74 -35.95
C ILE A 729 19.18 22.34 -35.84
N LYS A 730 19.28 21.84 -34.62
CA LYS A 730 19.87 20.53 -34.32
C LYS A 730 18.93 19.40 -34.75
N VAL A 731 19.34 18.59 -35.72
CA VAL A 731 18.67 17.36 -36.16
C VAL A 731 19.24 16.14 -35.43
N THR A 732 20.58 16.10 -35.28
CA THR A 732 21.33 15.12 -34.47
C THR A 732 22.60 15.78 -33.93
N ASP A 733 23.49 15.00 -33.29
CA ASP A 733 24.76 15.51 -32.75
C ASP A 733 25.68 16.09 -33.86
N GLN A 734 25.61 15.55 -35.06
CA GLN A 734 26.47 15.96 -36.19
C GLN A 734 25.67 16.38 -37.43
N LEU A 735 24.44 16.88 -37.21
CA LEU A 735 23.60 17.35 -38.30
C LEU A 735 22.76 18.56 -37.88
N TYR A 736 23.12 19.74 -38.42
CA TYR A 736 22.47 21.01 -38.13
C TYR A 736 21.90 21.62 -39.40
N LEU A 737 20.58 21.83 -39.42
CA LEU A 737 19.83 22.36 -40.57
C LEU A 737 19.88 23.86 -40.63
N SER A 738 19.87 24.42 -41.84
CA SER A 738 19.74 25.85 -42.11
C SER A 738 18.49 26.42 -41.47
N ASN A 739 18.60 27.56 -40.76
CA ASN A 739 17.47 28.25 -40.14
C ASN A 739 16.42 28.72 -41.16
N ALA A 740 16.85 29.15 -42.33
CA ALA A 740 15.96 29.59 -43.43
C ALA A 740 15.04 28.47 -43.97
N TYR A 741 15.39 27.20 -43.72
CA TYR A 741 14.57 26.08 -44.18
C TYR A 741 13.21 25.98 -43.44
N GLN A 742 13.07 26.60 -42.28
CA GLN A 742 11.78 26.63 -41.55
C GLN A 742 10.68 27.30 -42.39
N ASP A 743 10.97 28.41 -43.03
CA ASP A 743 10.00 29.08 -43.91
C ASP A 743 9.65 28.22 -45.13
N SER A 744 10.60 27.47 -45.65
CA SER A 744 10.37 26.51 -46.76
C SER A 744 9.38 25.41 -46.34
N ILE A 745 9.42 24.92 -45.11
CA ILE A 745 8.44 23.96 -44.57
C ILE A 745 7.02 24.54 -44.63
N TYR A 746 6.81 25.72 -44.09
CA TYR A 746 5.49 26.36 -44.02
C TYR A 746 4.99 26.79 -45.39
N ASN A 747 5.85 27.33 -46.25
CA ASN A 747 5.53 27.66 -47.63
C ASN A 747 5.10 26.43 -48.42
N ARG A 748 5.79 25.30 -48.25
CA ARG A 748 5.44 24.04 -48.91
C ARG A 748 4.10 23.45 -48.38
N ILE A 749 3.76 23.65 -47.11
CA ILE A 749 2.44 23.30 -46.58
C ILE A 749 1.38 24.17 -47.29
N GLY A 750 1.57 25.48 -47.38
CA GLY A 750 0.62 26.39 -47.99
C GLY A 750 0.35 26.11 -49.49
N ARG A 751 1.27 25.48 -50.20
CA ARG A 751 1.13 25.11 -51.61
C ARG A 751 0.48 23.73 -51.84
N GLN A 752 0.00 23.04 -50.76
CA GLN A 752 -0.65 21.75 -50.92
C GLN A 752 -2.08 21.86 -51.42
N ASP A 753 -2.47 20.94 -52.31
CA ASP A 753 -3.85 20.81 -52.75
C ASP A 753 -4.69 20.02 -51.77
N LEU A 754 -5.96 20.38 -51.65
CA LEU A 754 -6.94 19.63 -50.88
C LEU A 754 -7.24 18.28 -51.53
N LYS A 755 -7.20 17.22 -50.78
CA LYS A 755 -7.49 15.85 -51.21
C LYS A 755 -9.00 15.55 -51.21
N SER A 756 -9.41 14.36 -51.56
CA SER A 756 -10.81 13.91 -51.56
C SER A 756 -11.50 14.14 -50.22
N ASN A 757 -12.80 14.43 -50.24
CA ASN A 757 -13.62 14.71 -49.07
C ASN A 757 -13.98 13.41 -48.32
N ARG A 758 -12.99 12.83 -47.63
CA ARG A 758 -13.11 11.64 -46.77
C ARG A 758 -12.17 11.73 -45.60
N TYR A 759 -12.34 10.84 -44.65
CA TYR A 759 -11.38 10.65 -43.58
C TYR A 759 -9.96 10.44 -44.12
N ARG A 760 -9.02 11.26 -43.65
CA ARG A 760 -7.61 11.14 -43.94
C ARG A 760 -6.79 11.61 -42.76
N TYR A 761 -6.13 10.65 -42.10
CA TYR A 761 -5.17 10.99 -41.05
C TYR A 761 -4.08 11.91 -41.63
N SER A 762 -3.77 13.01 -40.93
CA SER A 762 -2.81 14.03 -41.40
C SER A 762 -1.97 14.57 -40.23
N ASP A 763 -0.68 14.64 -40.44
CA ASP A 763 0.28 15.32 -39.56
C ASP A 763 0.38 16.82 -39.87
N VAL A 764 0.03 17.22 -41.08
CA VAL A 764 0.24 18.56 -41.62
C VAL A 764 -0.44 19.67 -40.79
N ALA A 765 -1.65 19.40 -40.30
CA ALA A 765 -2.37 20.34 -39.44
C ALA A 765 -1.56 20.74 -38.19
N TYR A 766 -0.82 19.81 -37.61
CA TYR A 766 -0.10 20.02 -36.35
C TYR A 766 1.14 20.92 -36.52
N TYR A 767 1.72 21.02 -37.70
CA TYR A 767 2.69 22.07 -38.04
C TYR A 767 2.07 23.47 -37.92
N VAL A 768 0.87 23.65 -38.53
CA VAL A 768 0.13 24.90 -38.48
C VAL A 768 -0.23 25.29 -37.05
N PHE A 769 -0.75 24.33 -36.28
CA PHE A 769 -1.11 24.56 -34.86
C PHE A 769 0.11 24.91 -34.02
N LYS A 770 1.25 24.20 -34.19
CA LYS A 770 2.49 24.52 -33.47
C LYS A 770 2.90 25.97 -33.76
N LYS A 771 2.97 26.33 -35.02
CA LYS A 771 3.33 27.70 -35.43
C LYS A 771 2.42 28.76 -34.78
N TYR A 772 1.10 28.56 -34.83
CA TYR A 772 0.14 29.49 -34.27
C TYR A 772 0.24 29.58 -32.73
N VAL A 773 0.37 28.44 -32.03
CA VAL A 773 0.60 28.37 -30.57
C VAL A 773 1.83 29.17 -30.18
N GLU A 774 2.97 28.93 -30.86
CA GLU A 774 4.24 29.62 -30.58
C GLU A 774 4.18 31.13 -30.89
N GLU A 775 3.47 31.51 -31.92
CA GLU A 775 3.24 32.94 -32.31
C GLU A 775 2.38 33.68 -31.26
N ILE A 776 1.30 33.08 -30.81
CA ILE A 776 0.40 33.70 -29.82
C ILE A 776 1.03 33.82 -28.46
N TYR A 777 1.72 32.75 -27.96
CA TYR A 777 2.33 32.76 -26.64
C TYR A 777 3.76 33.32 -26.63
N LYS A 778 4.35 33.62 -27.81
CA LYS A 778 5.75 34.05 -27.94
C LYS A 778 6.75 33.13 -27.24
N THR A 779 6.42 31.86 -27.21
CA THR A 779 7.20 30.84 -26.49
C THR A 779 7.13 29.52 -27.27
N ARG A 780 8.26 28.80 -27.33
CA ARG A 780 8.34 27.50 -28.02
C ARG A 780 7.42 26.48 -27.33
N LEU A 781 6.86 25.58 -28.13
CA LEU A 781 5.92 24.55 -27.69
C LEU A 781 6.48 23.65 -26.57
N ASP A 782 7.77 23.28 -26.63
CA ASP A 782 8.42 22.48 -25.59
C ASP A 782 8.43 23.17 -24.22
N LYS A 783 8.73 24.46 -24.16
CA LYS A 783 8.72 25.25 -22.92
C LYS A 783 7.30 25.49 -22.42
N LEU A 784 6.38 25.81 -23.33
CA LEU A 784 4.95 25.98 -22.98
C LEU A 784 4.37 24.74 -22.33
N THR A 785 4.57 23.58 -22.93
CA THR A 785 4.04 22.31 -22.41
C THR A 785 4.74 21.89 -21.13
N GLU A 786 6.05 22.13 -21.01
CA GLU A 786 6.79 21.88 -19.79
C GLU A 786 6.23 22.67 -18.61
N ASP A 787 6.05 23.99 -18.79
CA ASP A 787 5.66 24.88 -17.68
C ASP A 787 4.17 24.78 -17.37
N TYR A 788 3.30 24.75 -18.38
CA TYR A 788 1.86 24.70 -18.19
C TYR A 788 1.36 23.32 -17.74
N LEU A 789 1.98 22.24 -18.23
CA LEU A 789 1.45 20.88 -18.08
C LEU A 789 2.35 19.96 -17.27
N TYR A 790 3.58 19.69 -17.77
CA TYR A 790 4.37 18.57 -17.22
C TYR A 790 4.89 18.82 -15.81
N LYS A 791 5.42 20.01 -15.53
CA LYS A 791 5.89 20.38 -14.17
C LYS A 791 4.74 20.34 -13.16
N ARG A 792 3.58 20.88 -13.50
CA ARG A 792 2.39 20.93 -12.63
C ARG A 792 1.80 19.54 -12.36
N LEU A 793 1.79 18.66 -13.37
CA LEU A 793 1.38 17.26 -13.23
C LEU A 793 2.41 16.39 -12.48
N GLY A 794 3.64 16.88 -12.33
CA GLY A 794 4.76 16.07 -11.87
C GLY A 794 5.18 15.00 -12.89
N ALA A 795 4.98 15.24 -14.18
CA ALA A 795 5.38 14.37 -15.27
C ALA A 795 6.86 14.58 -15.62
N VAL A 796 7.73 14.24 -14.68
CA VAL A 796 9.16 14.60 -14.66
C VAL A 796 10.00 13.85 -15.69
N LYS A 797 9.46 12.77 -16.25
CA LYS A 797 10.11 11.96 -17.30
C LYS A 797 9.57 12.29 -18.70
N THR A 798 8.82 13.39 -18.84
CA THR A 798 8.25 13.85 -20.10
C THR A 798 9.01 15.08 -20.59
N ALA A 799 9.53 15.02 -21.81
CA ALA A 799 10.26 16.14 -22.43
C ALA A 799 10.33 16.02 -23.96
N TYR A 800 10.43 17.13 -24.63
CA TYR A 800 11.06 17.20 -25.95
C TYR A 800 12.58 17.18 -25.75
N ASN A 801 13.35 16.79 -26.79
CA ASN A 801 14.82 16.76 -26.78
C ASN A 801 15.37 16.13 -25.47
N PRO A 802 15.06 14.87 -25.19
CA PRO A 802 15.26 14.27 -23.88
C PRO A 802 16.74 14.24 -23.43
N LEU A 803 17.69 14.31 -24.36
CA LEU A 803 19.14 14.34 -24.03
C LEU A 803 19.56 15.60 -23.26
N GLU A 804 18.74 16.67 -23.25
CA GLU A 804 18.97 17.85 -22.43
C GLU A 804 18.72 17.59 -20.93
N LYS A 805 17.96 16.53 -20.58
CA LYS A 805 17.54 16.22 -19.23
C LYS A 805 17.96 14.85 -18.74
N PHE A 806 18.11 13.90 -19.64
CA PHE A 806 18.31 12.49 -19.30
C PHE A 806 19.54 11.92 -20.01
N SER A 807 20.22 11.01 -19.33
CA SER A 807 21.32 10.27 -19.92
C SER A 807 20.83 9.34 -21.05
N ARG A 808 21.67 9.14 -22.06
CA ARG A 808 21.32 8.38 -23.27
C ARG A 808 20.90 6.93 -22.98
N ASP A 809 21.49 6.30 -21.98
CA ASP A 809 21.15 4.93 -21.54
C ASP A 809 19.71 4.78 -21.02
N ARG A 810 19.08 5.87 -20.58
CA ARG A 810 17.68 5.90 -20.17
C ARG A 810 16.69 6.04 -21.32
N ILE A 811 17.18 6.36 -22.53
CA ILE A 811 16.33 6.62 -23.69
C ILE A 811 16.41 5.43 -24.64
N VAL A 812 15.25 4.85 -24.95
CA VAL A 812 15.16 3.69 -25.82
C VAL A 812 15.37 4.13 -27.28
N PRO A 813 16.27 3.49 -28.06
CA PRO A 813 16.46 3.82 -29.47
C PRO A 813 15.23 3.46 -30.31
N SER A 814 14.95 4.27 -31.34
CA SER A 814 13.75 4.11 -32.16
C SER A 814 14.00 3.46 -33.51
N GLU A 815 15.16 3.71 -34.16
CA GLU A 815 15.50 3.16 -35.50
C GLU A 815 17.01 3.22 -35.75
N VAL A 816 17.50 2.38 -36.66
CA VAL A 816 18.79 2.57 -37.35
C VAL A 816 18.49 3.25 -38.69
N ASP A 817 18.58 4.59 -38.72
CA ASP A 817 18.27 5.41 -39.89
C ASP A 817 19.33 5.27 -40.98
N THR A 818 18.99 4.70 -42.12
CA THR A 818 19.88 4.47 -43.28
C THR A 818 19.53 5.33 -44.46
N TYR A 819 18.59 6.30 -44.33
CA TYR A 819 18.08 7.04 -45.49
C TYR A 819 18.10 8.57 -45.31
N PHE A 820 18.28 9.08 -44.05
CA PHE A 820 18.35 10.52 -43.78
C PHE A 820 19.53 10.87 -42.87
N ARG A 821 19.54 10.35 -41.63
CA ARG A 821 20.54 10.72 -40.57
C ARG A 821 21.75 9.78 -40.52
N TYR A 822 21.64 8.58 -41.10
CA TYR A 822 22.70 7.56 -41.17
C TYR A 822 23.31 7.19 -39.82
N GLN A 823 22.47 7.05 -38.80
CA GLN A 823 22.86 6.66 -37.45
C GLN A 823 21.73 5.98 -36.69
N THR A 824 22.03 5.37 -35.54
CA THR A 824 21.02 4.95 -34.60
C THR A 824 20.32 6.18 -33.98
N VAL A 825 19.01 6.26 -34.11
CA VAL A 825 18.19 7.35 -33.59
C VAL A 825 17.85 7.04 -32.13
N GLN A 826 18.62 7.62 -31.22
CA GLN A 826 18.48 7.48 -29.76
C GLN A 826 18.61 8.84 -29.09
N GLY A 827 17.51 9.29 -28.46
CA GLY A 827 17.42 10.63 -27.85
C GLY A 827 17.08 11.73 -28.85
N TYR A 828 16.88 11.38 -30.10
CA TYR A 828 16.35 12.23 -31.17
C TYR A 828 15.01 11.70 -31.64
N VAL A 829 14.12 12.61 -32.06
CA VAL A 829 12.80 12.21 -32.56
C VAL A 829 12.93 11.32 -33.80
N HIS A 830 12.15 10.25 -33.86
CA HIS A 830 12.08 9.36 -35.01
C HIS A 830 11.59 10.10 -36.27
N ASP A 831 10.54 10.92 -36.16
CA ASP A 831 9.93 11.63 -37.27
C ASP A 831 10.88 12.67 -37.87
N MET A 832 11.12 12.54 -39.22
CA MET A 832 12.05 13.39 -39.95
C MET A 832 11.59 14.87 -39.97
N GLY A 833 10.29 15.10 -40.13
CA GLY A 833 9.73 16.46 -40.18
C GLY A 833 9.83 17.19 -38.84
N ALA A 834 9.60 16.47 -37.74
CA ALA A 834 9.82 17.00 -36.40
C ALA A 834 11.33 17.21 -36.12
N ALA A 835 12.20 16.33 -36.59
CA ALA A 835 13.66 16.50 -36.48
C ALA A 835 14.14 17.77 -37.18
N MET A 836 13.60 18.06 -38.37
CA MET A 836 13.87 19.30 -39.11
C MET A 836 13.33 20.56 -38.42
N GLN A 837 12.45 20.42 -37.40
CA GLN A 837 12.01 21.50 -36.52
C GLN A 837 12.80 21.56 -35.20
N GLY A 838 14.01 20.97 -35.17
CA GLY A 838 14.87 20.90 -33.97
C GLY A 838 14.34 19.97 -32.90
N GLY A 839 13.64 18.90 -33.27
CA GLY A 839 13.09 17.90 -32.39
C GLY A 839 11.73 18.27 -31.75
N VAL A 840 11.23 19.49 -31.97
CA VAL A 840 9.99 20.01 -31.38
C VAL A 840 8.92 20.13 -32.44
N GLY A 841 8.23 19.01 -32.73
CA GLY A 841 7.10 19.00 -33.66
C GLY A 841 5.76 19.04 -32.93
N GLY A 842 4.73 19.61 -33.58
CA GLY A 842 3.37 19.56 -33.01
C GLY A 842 2.74 18.16 -33.14
N HIS A 843 3.22 17.34 -34.07
CA HIS A 843 2.71 16.01 -34.40
C HIS A 843 3.54 14.87 -33.80
N ALA A 844 4.84 15.11 -33.48
CA ALA A 844 5.80 14.17 -32.96
C ALA A 844 6.94 14.90 -32.21
N GLY A 845 7.78 14.20 -31.47
CA GLY A 845 8.95 14.76 -30.78
C GLY A 845 8.89 14.70 -29.26
N LEU A 846 7.74 14.35 -28.70
CA LEU A 846 7.62 14.14 -27.25
C LEU A 846 8.16 12.75 -26.86
N PHE A 847 8.92 12.72 -25.78
CA PHE A 847 9.42 11.51 -25.15
C PHE A 847 8.83 11.39 -23.73
N SER A 848 8.53 10.16 -23.29
CA SER A 848 8.04 9.91 -21.94
C SER A 848 8.13 8.44 -21.56
N ASN A 849 7.78 8.13 -20.31
CA ASN A 849 7.52 6.78 -19.81
C ASN A 849 6.01 6.54 -19.60
N ALA A 850 5.65 5.28 -19.36
CA ALA A 850 4.23 4.91 -19.21
C ALA A 850 3.55 5.60 -18.02
N ASN A 851 4.28 5.85 -16.93
CA ASN A 851 3.75 6.50 -15.73
C ASN A 851 3.34 7.94 -15.98
N ASP A 852 4.16 8.70 -16.66
CA ASP A 852 3.88 10.13 -16.91
C ASP A 852 2.82 10.31 -18.01
N VAL A 853 2.79 9.43 -19.01
CA VAL A 853 1.66 9.36 -19.96
C VAL A 853 0.35 9.12 -19.21
N ALA A 854 0.35 8.20 -18.24
CA ALA A 854 -0.85 7.91 -17.45
C ALA A 854 -1.35 9.10 -16.62
N LYS A 855 -0.44 9.96 -16.11
CA LYS A 855 -0.83 11.20 -15.39
C LYS A 855 -1.60 12.17 -16.28
N ILE A 856 -1.11 12.37 -17.51
CA ILE A 856 -1.78 13.25 -18.49
C ILE A 856 -3.15 12.65 -18.86
N MET A 857 -3.21 11.34 -19.10
CA MET A 857 -4.47 10.67 -19.40
C MET A 857 -5.44 10.68 -18.21
N GLN A 858 -4.94 10.60 -16.98
CA GLN A 858 -5.76 10.72 -15.77
C GLN A 858 -6.34 12.12 -15.59
N MET A 859 -5.58 13.15 -15.91
CA MET A 859 -6.07 14.54 -15.92
C MET A 859 -7.25 14.67 -16.89
N TYR A 860 -7.16 14.12 -18.11
CA TYR A 860 -8.28 14.09 -19.04
C TYR A 860 -9.47 13.28 -18.51
N LEU A 861 -9.21 12.10 -17.90
CA LEU A 861 -10.25 11.22 -17.36
C LEU A 861 -11.02 11.87 -16.21
N GLN A 862 -10.38 12.78 -15.48
CA GLN A 862 -10.94 13.58 -14.39
C GLN A 862 -11.48 14.95 -14.85
N ASP A 863 -11.95 15.05 -16.10
CA ASP A 863 -12.52 16.27 -16.66
C ASP A 863 -11.60 17.51 -16.48
N GLY A 864 -10.29 17.35 -16.69
CA GLY A 864 -9.29 18.40 -16.60
C GLY A 864 -8.79 18.73 -15.21
N PHE A 865 -9.05 17.91 -14.20
CA PHE A 865 -8.57 18.10 -12.82
C PHE A 865 -7.49 17.07 -12.46
N TYR A 866 -6.42 17.50 -11.80
CA TYR A 866 -5.36 16.60 -11.27
C TYR A 866 -4.49 17.33 -10.25
N GLY A 867 -4.10 16.62 -9.20
CA GLY A 867 -3.15 17.15 -8.22
C GLY A 867 -3.65 18.35 -7.40
N GLY A 868 -4.97 18.47 -7.26
CA GLY A 868 -5.61 19.59 -6.57
C GLY A 868 -5.76 20.84 -7.43
N GLU A 869 -5.47 20.75 -8.74
CA GLU A 869 -5.54 21.86 -9.68
C GLU A 869 -6.42 21.53 -10.88
N ARG A 870 -7.07 22.57 -11.43
CA ARG A 870 -7.82 22.49 -12.67
C ARG A 870 -6.96 22.99 -13.82
N PHE A 871 -6.73 22.12 -14.80
CA PHE A 871 -6.00 22.42 -16.04
C PHE A 871 -6.96 22.90 -17.13
N PHE A 872 -8.15 22.28 -17.18
CA PHE A 872 -9.21 22.59 -18.16
C PHE A 872 -10.59 22.50 -17.51
N ASP A 873 -11.55 23.26 -18.05
CA ASP A 873 -12.96 23.04 -17.72
C ASP A 873 -13.44 21.67 -18.25
N GLY A 874 -14.26 20.97 -17.50
CA GLY A 874 -14.80 19.69 -17.94
C GLY A 874 -15.63 19.77 -19.22
N ARG A 875 -16.23 20.92 -19.50
CA ARG A 875 -16.94 21.20 -20.78
C ARG A 875 -15.99 21.19 -21.95
N THR A 876 -14.77 21.71 -21.79
CA THR A 876 -13.73 21.69 -22.81
C THR A 876 -13.30 20.25 -23.11
N ILE A 877 -13.05 19.44 -22.10
CA ILE A 877 -12.71 18.01 -22.31
C ILE A 877 -13.83 17.29 -23.07
N LYS A 878 -15.10 17.49 -22.68
CA LYS A 878 -16.26 16.89 -23.37
C LYS A 878 -16.39 17.38 -24.80
N LYS A 879 -16.21 18.69 -25.05
CA LYS A 879 -16.22 19.31 -26.36
C LYS A 879 -15.21 18.69 -27.32
N PHE A 880 -13.94 18.51 -26.83
CA PHE A 880 -12.88 17.94 -27.64
C PHE A 880 -12.99 16.40 -27.76
N ASN A 881 -13.62 15.73 -26.82
CA ASN A 881 -13.92 14.30 -26.92
C ASN A 881 -15.14 13.97 -27.79
N THR A 882 -15.92 14.97 -28.21
CA THR A 882 -17.11 14.76 -29.01
C THR A 882 -16.75 14.40 -30.46
N CYS A 883 -17.41 13.37 -31.01
CA CYS A 883 -17.28 12.94 -32.39
C CYS A 883 -18.23 13.70 -33.29
N TYR A 884 -17.80 14.82 -33.88
CA TYR A 884 -18.65 15.69 -34.73
C TYR A 884 -19.00 15.09 -36.08
N PHE A 885 -18.17 14.17 -36.60
CA PHE A 885 -18.31 13.59 -37.94
C PHE A 885 -18.56 12.07 -37.95
N CYS A 886 -19.00 11.49 -36.81
CA CYS A 886 -19.35 10.08 -36.77
C CYS A 886 -20.43 9.67 -37.77
N HIS A 887 -21.39 10.53 -38.04
CA HIS A 887 -22.44 10.35 -39.05
C HIS A 887 -21.89 10.30 -40.49
N LYS A 888 -20.64 10.70 -40.72
CA LYS A 888 -19.88 10.57 -41.98
C LYS A 888 -18.83 9.50 -41.95
N ASN A 889 -18.95 8.54 -41.01
CA ASN A 889 -18.01 7.47 -40.77
C ASN A 889 -16.60 7.95 -40.43
N VAL A 890 -16.47 9.10 -39.76
CA VAL A 890 -15.21 9.64 -39.24
C VAL A 890 -15.21 9.50 -37.74
N ARG A 891 -14.60 8.44 -37.22
CA ARG A 891 -14.56 8.09 -35.80
C ARG A 891 -13.56 8.92 -34.96
N ARG A 892 -13.51 10.24 -35.16
CA ARG A 892 -12.56 11.12 -34.43
C ARG A 892 -13.31 12.12 -33.55
N GLY A 893 -12.80 12.30 -32.33
CA GLY A 893 -13.04 13.53 -31.60
C GLY A 893 -12.19 14.67 -32.16
N VAL A 894 -12.10 15.75 -31.45
CA VAL A 894 -11.26 16.91 -31.83
C VAL A 894 -9.85 16.63 -31.25
N GLY A 895 -9.00 15.99 -32.07
CA GLY A 895 -7.66 15.57 -31.71
C GLY A 895 -7.56 14.12 -31.20
N PHE A 896 -8.55 13.63 -30.48
CA PHE A 896 -8.58 12.27 -29.99
C PHE A 896 -8.99 11.23 -31.04
N ASP A 897 -8.42 10.04 -30.97
CA ASP A 897 -8.99 8.85 -31.60
C ASP A 897 -10.12 8.29 -30.74
N LYS A 898 -11.15 7.73 -31.41
CA LYS A 898 -12.36 7.17 -30.78
C LYS A 898 -12.47 5.68 -31.10
N PRO A 899 -13.28 4.92 -30.35
CA PRO A 899 -13.56 3.54 -30.67
C PRO A 899 -14.10 3.39 -32.09
N GLN A 900 -13.92 2.23 -32.67
CA GLN A 900 -14.48 1.87 -33.98
C GLN A 900 -16.00 2.02 -33.99
N LEU A 901 -16.51 2.40 -35.16
CA LEU A 901 -17.95 2.46 -35.43
C LEU A 901 -18.49 1.10 -35.94
N GLU A 902 -17.60 0.30 -36.50
CA GLU A 902 -17.82 -1.06 -37.02
C GLU A 902 -17.01 -2.09 -36.23
N GLU A 903 -16.96 -3.36 -36.67
CA GLU A 903 -16.29 -4.46 -35.95
C GLU A 903 -14.77 -4.27 -35.78
N LYS A 904 -14.08 -3.70 -36.77
CA LYS A 904 -12.62 -3.54 -36.78
C LYS A 904 -12.21 -2.10 -36.46
N GLY A 905 -11.21 -1.94 -35.61
CA GLY A 905 -10.71 -0.61 -35.28
C GLY A 905 -9.54 -0.58 -34.30
N PRO A 906 -9.29 0.59 -33.71
CA PRO A 906 -8.13 0.82 -32.85
C PRO A 906 -8.25 0.20 -31.46
N THR A 907 -9.41 -0.34 -31.07
CA THR A 907 -9.66 -0.90 -29.73
C THR A 907 -10.15 -2.34 -29.82
N CYS A 908 -10.23 -3.00 -28.63
CA CYS A 908 -10.81 -4.33 -28.52
C CYS A 908 -12.30 -4.43 -28.86
N GLY A 909 -13.01 -3.31 -29.08
CA GLY A 909 -14.47 -3.25 -29.17
C GLY A 909 -15.18 -3.45 -27.81
N CYS A 910 -14.44 -3.57 -26.72
CA CYS A 910 -14.93 -3.75 -25.36
C CYS A 910 -14.97 -2.45 -24.55
N VAL A 911 -14.48 -1.35 -25.10
CA VAL A 911 -14.42 -0.05 -24.47
C VAL A 911 -15.73 0.73 -24.63
N SER A 912 -15.99 1.69 -23.77
CA SER A 912 -17.16 2.56 -23.89
C SER A 912 -17.07 3.50 -25.12
N ARG A 913 -18.21 4.00 -25.61
CA ARG A 913 -18.26 4.99 -26.69
C ARG A 913 -17.65 6.34 -26.27
N LYS A 914 -17.61 6.65 -24.98
CA LYS A 914 -16.97 7.86 -24.44
C LYS A 914 -15.46 7.76 -24.38
N SER A 915 -14.90 6.55 -24.53
CA SER A 915 -13.46 6.33 -24.45
C SER A 915 -12.70 7.06 -25.57
N PHE A 916 -11.44 7.33 -25.34
CA PHE A 916 -10.58 8.10 -26.23
C PHE A 916 -9.10 7.73 -26.04
N GLY A 917 -8.31 7.99 -27.04
CA GLY A 917 -6.87 7.74 -26.98
C GLY A 917 -6.16 8.11 -28.27
N HIS A 918 -4.99 7.54 -28.49
CA HIS A 918 -4.22 7.65 -29.71
C HIS A 918 -3.17 6.53 -29.83
N SER A 919 -2.68 6.27 -31.04
CA SER A 919 -1.54 5.40 -31.30
C SER A 919 -0.39 6.18 -31.92
N GLY A 920 0.86 5.70 -31.68
CA GLY A 920 2.08 6.27 -32.25
C GLY A 920 2.77 5.32 -33.24
N PHE A 921 3.50 5.89 -34.18
CA PHE A 921 4.20 5.14 -35.25
C PHE A 921 5.26 4.21 -34.70
N THR A 922 5.96 4.61 -33.65
CA THR A 922 6.98 3.82 -32.95
C THR A 922 6.43 2.60 -32.21
N GLY A 923 5.11 2.38 -32.22
CA GLY A 923 4.42 1.27 -31.57
C GLY A 923 3.70 1.66 -30.27
N THR A 924 3.77 2.93 -29.89
CA THR A 924 3.14 3.46 -28.69
C THR A 924 1.61 3.54 -28.81
N TYR A 925 0.94 3.49 -27.67
CA TYR A 925 -0.51 3.48 -27.57
C TYR A 925 -0.94 3.94 -26.20
N THR A 926 -1.98 4.78 -26.10
CA THR A 926 -2.64 5.10 -24.85
C THR A 926 -4.14 5.23 -25.06
N TRP A 927 -4.92 4.77 -24.08
CA TRP A 927 -6.37 4.81 -24.13
C TRP A 927 -6.97 5.01 -22.76
N ALA A 928 -7.97 5.91 -22.65
CA ALA A 928 -8.72 6.16 -21.44
C ALA A 928 -10.21 5.90 -21.67
N ASP A 929 -10.86 5.24 -20.72
CA ASP A 929 -12.30 4.96 -20.74
C ASP A 929 -12.97 5.53 -19.49
N PRO A 930 -13.76 6.60 -19.64
CA PRO A 930 -14.44 7.24 -18.52
C PRO A 930 -15.50 6.37 -17.81
N GLU A 931 -16.14 5.43 -18.54
CA GLU A 931 -17.19 4.59 -17.95
C GLU A 931 -16.60 3.43 -17.12
N ALA A 932 -15.50 2.84 -17.61
CA ALA A 932 -14.77 1.80 -16.88
C ALA A 932 -13.74 2.37 -15.91
N GLU A 933 -13.48 3.69 -15.96
CA GLU A 933 -12.42 4.40 -15.24
C GLU A 933 -11.02 3.78 -15.44
N ILE A 934 -10.76 3.30 -16.68
CA ILE A 934 -9.53 2.59 -17.05
C ILE A 934 -8.63 3.48 -17.90
N ILE A 935 -7.33 3.44 -17.59
CA ILE A 935 -6.25 3.94 -18.44
C ILE A 935 -5.36 2.75 -18.80
N TYR A 936 -5.08 2.63 -20.09
CA TYR A 936 -4.12 1.68 -20.63
C TYR A 936 -3.04 2.41 -21.41
N VAL A 937 -1.79 2.18 -21.08
CA VAL A 937 -0.60 2.70 -21.77
C VAL A 937 0.25 1.52 -22.21
N PHE A 938 0.65 1.52 -23.47
CA PHE A 938 1.61 0.58 -24.06
C PHE A 938 2.66 1.38 -24.83
N LEU A 939 3.92 1.30 -24.41
CA LEU A 939 5.05 1.95 -25.08
C LEU A 939 5.97 0.87 -25.63
N SER A 940 6.41 1.00 -26.87
CA SER A 940 7.41 0.11 -27.48
C SER A 940 8.21 0.85 -28.52
N ASN A 941 9.32 0.27 -28.93
CA ASN A 941 10.15 0.73 -30.04
C ASN A 941 10.12 -0.26 -31.22
N ARG A 942 8.90 -0.59 -31.70
CA ARG A 942 8.73 -1.57 -32.83
C ARG A 942 9.52 -1.19 -34.08
N THR A 943 9.84 0.09 -34.22
CA THR A 943 10.62 0.60 -35.37
C THR A 943 12.11 0.29 -35.30
N PHE A 944 12.59 -0.25 -34.17
CA PHE A 944 13.98 -0.68 -34.06
C PHE A 944 14.16 -2.16 -34.48
N PRO A 945 15.17 -2.49 -35.28
CA PRO A 945 16.11 -1.58 -35.92
C PRO A 945 15.56 -0.91 -37.18
N SER A 946 14.43 -1.35 -37.74
CA SER A 946 13.83 -0.79 -38.95
C SER A 946 12.35 -0.48 -38.83
N ALA A 947 11.94 0.68 -39.31
CA ALA A 947 10.54 1.12 -39.38
C ALA A 947 9.67 0.23 -40.30
N THR A 948 10.27 -0.61 -41.14
CA THR A 948 9.54 -1.58 -41.99
C THR A 948 8.91 -2.73 -41.19
N ASN A 949 9.29 -2.92 -39.91
CA ASN A 949 8.65 -3.90 -39.05
C ASN A 949 7.17 -3.52 -38.77
N THR A 950 6.25 -4.30 -39.34
CA THR A 950 4.79 -4.11 -39.19
C THR A 950 4.12 -5.17 -38.34
N LEU A 951 4.87 -6.11 -37.77
CA LEU A 951 4.35 -7.26 -37.03
C LEU A 951 3.43 -6.87 -35.90
N LEU A 952 3.82 -5.87 -35.07
CA LEU A 952 2.98 -5.36 -33.99
C LEU A 952 1.61 -4.82 -34.47
N VAL A 953 1.61 -4.14 -35.63
CA VAL A 953 0.38 -3.56 -36.19
C VAL A 953 -0.52 -4.66 -36.76
N LYS A 954 0.06 -5.61 -37.52
CA LYS A 954 -0.69 -6.71 -38.14
C LYS A 954 -1.25 -7.70 -37.13
N SER A 955 -0.55 -7.93 -36.02
CA SER A 955 -0.96 -8.90 -35.00
C SER A 955 -2.17 -8.47 -34.17
N GLY A 956 -2.51 -7.18 -34.13
CA GLY A 956 -3.51 -6.64 -33.22
C GLY A 956 -3.17 -6.80 -31.72
N LEU A 957 -1.88 -6.98 -31.38
CA LEU A 957 -1.46 -7.27 -30.01
C LEU A 957 -1.96 -6.25 -28.99
N ARG A 958 -1.89 -4.96 -29.31
CA ARG A 958 -2.35 -3.88 -28.40
C ARG A 958 -3.84 -4.00 -28.06
N THR A 959 -4.68 -4.37 -29.03
CA THR A 959 -6.13 -4.57 -28.81
C THR A 959 -6.43 -5.87 -28.08
N ARG A 960 -5.61 -6.93 -28.28
CA ARG A 960 -5.71 -8.18 -27.51
C ARG A 960 -5.32 -7.93 -26.03
N ILE A 961 -4.28 -7.16 -25.77
CA ILE A 961 -3.92 -6.76 -24.39
C ILE A 961 -5.07 -5.97 -23.78
N GLN A 962 -5.65 -5.02 -24.53
CA GLN A 962 -6.81 -4.25 -24.04
C GLN A 962 -8.00 -5.15 -23.70
N ARG A 963 -8.28 -6.19 -24.52
CA ARG A 963 -9.31 -7.20 -24.20
C ARG A 963 -9.00 -7.92 -22.88
N ALA A 964 -7.77 -8.39 -22.70
CA ALA A 964 -7.35 -9.06 -21.46
C ALA A 964 -7.50 -8.17 -20.22
N ILE A 965 -7.30 -6.85 -20.37
CA ILE A 965 -7.52 -5.87 -19.30
C ILE A 965 -9.01 -5.84 -18.90
N TYR A 966 -9.91 -5.74 -19.88
CA TYR A 966 -11.36 -5.70 -19.59
C TYR A 966 -11.89 -7.03 -19.06
N ASP A 967 -11.39 -8.16 -19.57
CA ASP A 967 -11.74 -9.50 -19.07
C ASP A 967 -11.25 -9.74 -17.62
N ALA A 968 -10.30 -8.94 -17.14
CA ALA A 968 -9.82 -8.98 -15.77
C ALA A 968 -10.72 -8.21 -14.78
N ILE A 969 -11.74 -7.49 -15.24
CA ILE A 969 -12.71 -6.84 -14.36
C ILE A 969 -13.48 -7.94 -13.61
N ILE A 970 -13.66 -7.71 -12.31
CA ILE A 970 -14.50 -8.54 -11.42
C ILE A 970 -15.81 -7.76 -11.23
N ASN A 971 -16.92 -8.43 -11.60
CA ASN A 971 -18.27 -7.89 -11.41
C ASN A 971 -18.72 -7.99 -9.95
#